data_ed391f5b3d46715e36a464a6544306cf
#
_entry.id   ed391f5b3d46715e36a464a6544306cf
#
_cell.length_a   1.000
_cell.length_b   1.000
_cell.length_c   1.000
_cell.angle_alpha   90.00
_cell.angle_beta   90.00
_cell.angle_gamma   90.00
#
_symmetry.space_group_name_H-M   'P 1'
#
loop_
_entity.id
_entity.type
_entity.pdbx_description
1 polymer ?
#
loop_
_entity_poly.entity_id
_entity_poly.type
_entity_poly.pdbx_seq_one_letter_code
_entity_poly.pdbx_strand_id
1 'polypeptide(L)'
;MIGGKNGTGKTTLFTAIQVCLYGNFAFGFKTAGKRYLNEIYNLINNQVRIDENESAFIEIGFQQVDNTDLFNYIIRRSWSWPQNDIQESLSVWQNGRQLEEDELLNFQNYLIHLIPPDMLKLYFFDGEKIADYFLGNKEVNIRDALMVLSGNDTFDILYDQVKRVLKISENAQSDVAHEYLTAQAEIEEYQQQVQDLQQEIESIQDSIEKLTAEIECHKKEYSDHGGITVEEWTDLHNQLKAEEEKRERLNWQRKAFATDSLPFVMLPELVNMVLPQMQAEKEHQTYQALKKSLEKEDFAVVLENAVRAIGSNHTEQDSRHLLKSISDYLLDKKWEKFEPLFGLSSDEEGQVRSVINRVNTFDPRVFARSQKRINISLEKSKEIRARLQTSSIENVESYMQILSTLEEELKIAALKKEHAQAILDIKQSDLDQKESKLRSLKKAFEEQLKVHSVSSVSEKTLLLLEELQDTLYSNLIQQVESDLNIKFEELIRKKNFFSRIYIDKSFSVHILRNEKINTSDLSSLLRTGSVSVATNVLGETAITTLQERYKVTNVAELRKALFDETAAQILLPVEISKDRLSSGEKQIFVMSLYWAMMNQSKNELPFIIDTPFARIDAEHRANITEYFFKGLTGQLLILSTDEELSSNHLEAMRSQISHVYMLEYGQDKRTHIRENQYFEV
;
A
#
# COMPACT_ATOMS: atom_id res chain seq x y z
N MET A 1 -26.30 -16.39 -15.77
CA MET A 1 -24.97 -16.97 -16.04
C MET A 1 -24.76 -17.05 -17.55
N ILE A 2 -23.53 -16.80 -17.99
CA ILE A 2 -23.16 -16.78 -19.41
C ILE A 2 -21.96 -17.74 -19.60
N GLY A 3 -22.22 -18.87 -20.27
CA GLY A 3 -21.19 -19.86 -20.60
C GLY A 3 -20.62 -19.63 -21.99
N GLY A 4 -19.37 -20.01 -22.23
CA GLY A 4 -18.78 -19.97 -23.56
C GLY A 4 -17.34 -20.51 -23.55
N LYS A 5 -16.95 -21.21 -24.61
CA LYS A 5 -15.56 -21.67 -24.77
C LYS A 5 -14.59 -20.50 -24.91
N ASN A 6 -13.31 -20.74 -24.76
CA ASN A 6 -12.32 -19.71 -24.98
C ASN A 6 -12.42 -19.16 -26.42
N GLY A 7 -12.38 -17.83 -26.57
CA GLY A 7 -12.52 -17.17 -27.88
C GLY A 7 -13.96 -16.95 -28.36
N THR A 8 -14.99 -17.29 -27.58
CA THR A 8 -16.42 -17.08 -27.98
C THR A 8 -16.91 -15.65 -27.72
N GLY A 9 -16.10 -14.75 -27.19
CA GLY A 9 -16.48 -13.34 -27.00
C GLY A 9 -16.95 -12.97 -25.60
N LYS A 10 -16.72 -13.79 -24.57
CA LYS A 10 -17.06 -13.47 -23.18
C LYS A 10 -16.44 -12.14 -22.73
N THR A 11 -15.14 -12.01 -22.84
CA THR A 11 -14.42 -10.77 -22.49
C THR A 11 -14.83 -9.58 -23.38
N THR A 12 -15.22 -9.84 -24.65
CA THR A 12 -15.77 -8.80 -25.52
C THR A 12 -17.10 -8.30 -24.99
N LEU A 13 -17.98 -9.20 -24.54
CA LEU A 13 -19.26 -8.82 -23.92
C LEU A 13 -19.03 -8.00 -22.63
N PHE A 14 -18.10 -8.45 -21.81
CA PHE A 14 -17.67 -7.74 -20.59
C PHE A 14 -17.18 -6.31 -20.92
N THR A 15 -16.27 -6.17 -21.89
CA THR A 15 -15.78 -4.88 -22.35
C THR A 15 -16.89 -4.03 -22.96
N ALA A 16 -17.81 -4.64 -23.71
CA ALA A 16 -18.94 -3.95 -24.32
C ALA A 16 -19.85 -3.27 -23.29
N ILE A 17 -20.11 -3.96 -22.16
CA ILE A 17 -20.89 -3.38 -21.05
C ILE A 17 -20.18 -2.16 -20.48
N GLN A 18 -18.88 -2.27 -20.21
CA GLN A 18 -18.08 -1.15 -19.71
C GLN A 18 -18.08 0.04 -20.67
N VAL A 19 -17.85 -0.22 -21.96
CA VAL A 19 -17.84 0.81 -22.99
C VAL A 19 -19.20 1.47 -23.16
N CYS A 20 -20.29 0.70 -23.13
CA CYS A 20 -21.62 1.27 -23.24
C CYS A 20 -21.92 2.27 -22.12
N LEU A 21 -21.57 1.93 -20.89
CA LEU A 21 -21.81 2.78 -19.71
C LEU A 21 -20.86 3.99 -19.66
N TYR A 22 -19.57 3.79 -19.91
CA TYR A 22 -18.52 4.76 -19.56
C TYR A 22 -17.71 5.29 -20.76
N GLY A 23 -17.89 4.75 -21.97
CA GLY A 23 -17.18 5.19 -23.17
C GLY A 23 -15.67 5.15 -23.01
N ASN A 24 -15.03 6.30 -23.20
CA ASN A 24 -13.57 6.43 -23.11
C ASN A 24 -12.99 6.08 -21.73
N PHE A 25 -13.74 6.29 -20.65
CA PHE A 25 -13.29 5.94 -19.29
C PHE A 25 -13.13 4.42 -19.08
N ALA A 26 -13.83 3.59 -19.87
CA ALA A 26 -13.68 2.14 -19.80
C ALA A 26 -12.24 1.67 -20.09
N PHE A 27 -11.48 2.44 -20.88
CA PHE A 27 -10.07 2.19 -21.20
C PHE A 27 -9.10 3.13 -20.45
N GLY A 28 -9.59 3.91 -19.49
CA GLY A 28 -8.79 4.89 -18.75
C GLY A 28 -8.43 6.16 -19.52
N PHE A 29 -9.05 6.43 -20.67
CA PHE A 29 -8.84 7.68 -21.39
C PHE A 29 -9.68 8.81 -20.79
N LYS A 30 -9.06 9.97 -20.55
CA LYS A 30 -9.76 11.16 -20.03
C LYS A 30 -10.65 11.83 -21.07
N THR A 31 -10.41 11.60 -22.36
CA THR A 31 -11.15 12.21 -23.47
C THR A 31 -11.44 11.19 -24.57
N ALA A 32 -12.57 11.36 -25.27
CA ALA A 32 -12.96 10.55 -26.42
C ALA A 32 -12.12 10.92 -27.69
N GLY A 33 -10.81 10.82 -27.58
CA GLY A 33 -9.89 11.17 -28.66
C GLY A 33 -9.58 9.99 -29.62
N LYS A 34 -8.74 10.25 -30.63
CA LYS A 34 -8.37 9.26 -31.66
C LYS A 34 -7.86 7.92 -31.11
N ARG A 35 -7.16 7.92 -29.98
CA ARG A 35 -6.65 6.67 -29.37
C ARG A 35 -7.81 5.78 -28.91
N TYR A 36 -8.78 6.37 -28.20
CA TYR A 36 -9.97 5.66 -27.77
C TYR A 36 -10.75 5.10 -28.97
N LEU A 37 -11.02 5.93 -29.99
CA LEU A 37 -11.76 5.52 -31.19
C LEU A 37 -11.03 4.39 -31.94
N ASN A 38 -9.71 4.39 -31.99
CA ASN A 38 -8.93 3.29 -32.55
C ASN A 38 -9.07 1.99 -31.75
N GLU A 39 -9.11 2.05 -30.41
CA GLU A 39 -9.38 0.87 -29.57
C GLU A 39 -10.76 0.30 -29.87
N ILE A 40 -11.78 1.15 -29.95
CA ILE A 40 -13.12 0.73 -30.36
C ILE A 40 -13.10 0.08 -31.73
N TYR A 41 -12.44 0.68 -32.71
CA TYR A 41 -12.36 0.12 -34.06
C TYR A 41 -11.75 -1.27 -34.07
N ASN A 42 -10.75 -1.50 -33.25
CA ASN A 42 -10.11 -2.82 -33.12
C ASN A 42 -11.04 -3.88 -32.49
N LEU A 43 -12.01 -3.47 -31.71
CA LEU A 43 -12.99 -4.38 -31.09
C LEU A 43 -14.17 -4.70 -32.02
N ILE A 44 -14.43 -3.89 -33.04
CA ILE A 44 -15.50 -4.15 -34.02
C ILE A 44 -15.14 -5.36 -34.86
N ASN A 45 -16.11 -6.21 -35.14
CA ASN A 45 -15.92 -7.41 -35.94
C ASN A 45 -15.26 -7.09 -37.29
N ASN A 46 -14.21 -7.83 -37.64
CA ASN A 46 -13.41 -7.59 -38.83
C ASN A 46 -14.21 -7.64 -40.13
N GLN A 47 -15.28 -8.42 -40.20
CA GLN A 47 -16.11 -8.51 -41.39
C GLN A 47 -16.97 -7.25 -41.59
N VAL A 48 -17.44 -6.67 -40.49
CA VAL A 48 -18.26 -5.44 -40.50
C VAL A 48 -17.39 -4.21 -40.78
N ARG A 49 -16.12 -4.22 -40.34
CA ARG A 49 -15.17 -3.10 -40.61
C ARG A 49 -14.83 -2.86 -42.04
N ILE A 50 -15.03 -3.85 -42.91
CA ILE A 50 -14.72 -3.75 -44.36
C ILE A 50 -15.80 -2.92 -45.12
N ASP A 51 -17.00 -2.86 -44.57
CA ASP A 51 -18.10 -2.12 -45.19
C ASP A 51 -18.22 -0.71 -44.57
N GLU A 52 -17.92 0.33 -45.34
CA GLU A 52 -17.97 1.73 -44.90
C GLU A 52 -19.41 2.23 -44.60
N ASN A 53 -20.44 1.54 -45.05
CA ASN A 53 -21.85 1.88 -44.79
C ASN A 53 -22.41 1.14 -43.56
N GLU A 54 -21.65 0.29 -42.96
CA GLU A 54 -22.05 -0.42 -41.75
C GLU A 54 -21.83 0.43 -40.49
N SER A 55 -22.53 0.09 -39.42
CA SER A 55 -22.35 0.67 -38.10
C SER A 55 -22.36 -0.40 -37.05
N ALA A 56 -21.71 -0.13 -35.91
CA ALA A 56 -21.76 -0.98 -34.75
C ALA A 56 -22.43 -0.23 -33.60
N PHE A 57 -23.16 -0.94 -32.76
CA PHE A 57 -23.75 -0.34 -31.56
C PHE A 57 -23.76 -1.33 -30.40
N ILE A 58 -23.79 -0.79 -29.21
CA ILE A 58 -24.05 -1.50 -27.97
C ILE A 58 -25.25 -0.81 -27.31
N GLU A 59 -26.18 -1.63 -26.83
CA GLU A 59 -27.35 -1.15 -26.11
C GLU A 59 -27.52 -1.89 -24.80
N ILE A 60 -27.71 -1.15 -23.71
CA ILE A 60 -27.96 -1.70 -22.38
C ILE A 60 -29.22 -1.09 -21.80
N GLY A 61 -30.15 -1.96 -21.40
CA GLY A 61 -31.33 -1.56 -20.62
C GLY A 61 -31.15 -1.94 -19.15
N PHE A 62 -31.48 -1.02 -18.26
CA PHE A 62 -31.50 -1.27 -16.83
C PHE A 62 -32.62 -0.52 -16.12
N GLN A 63 -32.97 -1.00 -14.95
CA GLN A 63 -33.97 -0.39 -14.08
C GLN A 63 -33.27 0.17 -12.84
N GLN A 64 -33.71 1.34 -12.43
CA GLN A 64 -33.24 1.99 -11.23
C GLN A 64 -34.43 2.39 -10.37
N VAL A 65 -34.31 2.16 -9.07
CA VAL A 65 -35.25 2.66 -8.07
C VAL A 65 -34.64 3.91 -7.43
N ASP A 66 -35.33 5.04 -7.54
CA ASP A 66 -34.95 6.26 -6.84
C ASP A 66 -36.16 6.73 -6.01
N ASN A 67 -35.97 6.81 -4.71
CA ASN A 67 -36.96 7.24 -3.69
C ASN A 67 -38.34 6.53 -3.72
N THR A 68 -38.53 5.43 -4.39
CA THR A 68 -39.76 4.66 -4.62
C THR A 68 -40.20 4.61 -6.08
N ASP A 69 -39.72 5.49 -6.94
CA ASP A 69 -40.04 5.51 -8.35
C ASP A 69 -39.09 4.60 -9.15
N LEU A 70 -39.65 3.82 -10.07
CA LEU A 70 -38.90 2.93 -10.93
C LEU A 70 -38.66 3.63 -12.27
N PHE A 71 -37.39 3.85 -12.58
CA PHE A 71 -36.94 4.39 -13.85
C PHE A 71 -36.37 3.30 -14.73
N ASN A 72 -36.79 3.25 -15.98
CA ASN A 72 -36.26 2.36 -17.00
C ASN A 72 -35.33 3.17 -17.90
N TYR A 73 -34.05 2.83 -17.92
CA TYR A 73 -33.06 3.45 -18.80
C TYR A 73 -32.66 2.51 -19.91
N ILE A 74 -32.49 3.05 -21.11
CA ILE A 74 -31.84 2.38 -22.23
C ILE A 74 -30.71 3.29 -22.69
N ILE A 75 -29.48 2.80 -22.67
CA ILE A 75 -28.28 3.48 -23.16
C ILE A 75 -27.87 2.80 -24.46
N ARG A 76 -27.75 3.54 -25.53
CA ARG A 76 -27.21 3.08 -26.80
C ARG A 76 -26.02 3.92 -27.18
N ARG A 77 -24.90 3.29 -27.39
CA ARG A 77 -23.68 3.88 -27.91
C ARG A 77 -23.39 3.27 -29.28
N SER A 78 -23.28 4.11 -30.31
CA SER A 78 -23.17 3.69 -31.71
C SER A 78 -21.92 4.29 -32.34
N TRP A 79 -21.31 3.55 -33.25
CA TRP A 79 -20.14 3.95 -34.00
C TRP A 79 -20.39 3.75 -35.49
N SER A 80 -19.98 4.73 -36.28
CA SER A 80 -19.94 4.68 -37.73
C SER A 80 -18.56 5.15 -38.20
N TRP A 81 -18.13 4.71 -39.38
CA TRP A 81 -16.77 5.02 -39.87
C TRP A 81 -16.79 5.50 -41.33
N PRO A 82 -17.52 6.59 -41.66
CA PRO A 82 -17.53 7.15 -43.00
C PRO A 82 -16.11 7.60 -43.38
N GLN A 83 -15.61 7.15 -44.54
CA GLN A 83 -14.29 7.47 -45.03
C GLN A 83 -13.13 7.13 -44.06
N ASN A 84 -13.27 6.05 -43.31
CA ASN A 84 -12.33 5.61 -42.27
C ASN A 84 -12.18 6.60 -41.08
N ASP A 85 -13.09 7.55 -40.90
CA ASP A 85 -13.14 8.40 -39.70
C ASP A 85 -14.23 7.91 -38.76
N ILE A 86 -13.85 7.45 -37.58
CA ILE A 86 -14.78 6.86 -36.64
C ILE A 86 -15.49 7.97 -35.86
N GLN A 87 -16.81 7.91 -35.89
CA GLN A 87 -17.70 8.81 -35.16
C GLN A 87 -18.50 8.02 -34.14
N GLU A 88 -18.57 8.53 -32.92
CA GLU A 88 -19.35 7.97 -31.83
C GLU A 88 -20.60 8.82 -31.59
N SER A 89 -21.73 8.18 -31.33
CA SER A 89 -22.94 8.80 -30.86
C SER A 89 -23.50 8.09 -29.66
N LEU A 90 -23.96 8.84 -28.67
CA LEU A 90 -24.62 8.35 -27.48
C LEU A 90 -26.07 8.80 -27.44
N SER A 91 -26.96 7.86 -27.23
CA SER A 91 -28.39 8.11 -27.04
C SER A 91 -28.88 7.42 -25.77
N VAL A 92 -29.67 8.10 -24.97
CA VAL A 92 -30.23 7.56 -23.73
C VAL A 92 -31.75 7.80 -23.74
N TRP A 93 -32.50 6.80 -23.35
CA TRP A 93 -33.93 6.87 -23.13
C TRP A 93 -34.24 6.62 -21.66
N GLN A 94 -35.13 7.45 -21.11
CA GLN A 94 -35.69 7.28 -19.78
C GLN A 94 -37.21 7.06 -19.92
N ASN A 95 -37.68 5.93 -19.44
CA ASN A 95 -39.10 5.54 -19.56
C ASN A 95 -39.67 5.66 -21.01
N GLY A 96 -38.83 5.35 -22.01
CA GLY A 96 -39.18 5.39 -23.42
C GLY A 96 -39.07 6.76 -24.10
N ARG A 97 -38.74 7.83 -23.36
CA ARG A 97 -38.46 9.18 -23.91
C ARG A 97 -36.95 9.34 -24.08
N GLN A 98 -36.50 9.78 -25.23
CA GLN A 98 -35.11 10.12 -25.47
C GLN A 98 -34.71 11.39 -24.70
N LEU A 99 -33.57 11.39 -24.03
CA LEU A 99 -33.03 12.54 -23.32
C LEU A 99 -32.45 13.56 -24.31
N GLU A 100 -32.65 14.84 -24.03
CA GLU A 100 -32.03 15.95 -24.76
C GLU A 100 -30.58 16.17 -24.33
N GLU A 101 -29.78 16.98 -25.05
CA GLU A 101 -28.34 17.15 -24.80
C GLU A 101 -28.02 17.53 -23.37
N ASP A 102 -28.73 18.46 -22.76
CA ASP A 102 -28.53 18.90 -21.38
C ASP A 102 -28.88 17.79 -20.36
N GLU A 103 -29.96 17.06 -20.60
CA GLU A 103 -30.40 15.93 -19.81
C GLU A 103 -29.41 14.77 -19.93
N LEU A 104 -28.84 14.54 -21.12
CA LEU A 104 -27.85 13.54 -21.42
C LEU A 104 -26.55 13.81 -20.64
N LEU A 105 -26.09 15.07 -20.60
CA LEU A 105 -24.91 15.47 -19.85
C LEU A 105 -25.12 15.25 -18.34
N ASN A 106 -26.29 15.61 -17.83
CA ASN A 106 -26.64 15.38 -16.43
C ASN A 106 -26.68 13.88 -16.11
N PHE A 107 -27.22 13.06 -17.01
CA PHE A 107 -27.25 11.62 -16.85
C PHE A 107 -25.83 10.98 -16.87
N GLN A 108 -24.94 11.45 -17.75
CA GLN A 108 -23.56 11.00 -17.77
C GLN A 108 -22.82 11.35 -16.46
N ASN A 109 -22.98 12.58 -15.97
CA ASN A 109 -22.45 12.99 -14.69
C ASN A 109 -23.01 12.14 -13.54
N TYR A 110 -24.30 11.85 -13.58
CA TYR A 110 -24.93 10.96 -12.61
C TYR A 110 -24.33 9.55 -12.61
N LEU A 111 -24.11 8.93 -13.78
CA LEU A 111 -23.45 7.63 -13.87
C LEU A 111 -22.02 7.65 -13.31
N ILE A 112 -21.27 8.72 -13.60
CA ILE A 112 -19.90 8.91 -13.08
C ILE A 112 -19.92 9.06 -11.56
N HIS A 113 -20.92 9.72 -11.00
CA HIS A 113 -21.07 9.81 -9.54
C HIS A 113 -21.53 8.49 -8.91
N LEU A 114 -22.39 7.74 -9.57
CA LEU A 114 -22.89 6.47 -9.06
C LEU A 114 -21.78 5.41 -8.97
N ILE A 115 -20.98 5.30 -10.02
CA ILE A 115 -19.77 4.48 -10.06
C ILE A 115 -18.69 5.30 -10.76
N PRO A 116 -17.76 5.92 -10.01
CA PRO A 116 -16.62 6.60 -10.60
C PRO A 116 -15.82 5.67 -11.52
N PRO A 117 -15.21 6.19 -12.60
CA PRO A 117 -14.45 5.38 -13.56
C PRO A 117 -13.35 4.52 -12.91
N ASP A 118 -12.72 5.03 -11.87
CA ASP A 118 -11.68 4.31 -11.11
C ASP A 118 -12.26 3.13 -10.32
N MET A 119 -13.58 3.15 -10.04
CA MET A 119 -14.30 2.07 -9.35
C MET A 119 -14.85 1.00 -10.29
N LEU A 120 -14.83 1.24 -11.61
CA LEU A 120 -15.30 0.26 -12.59
C LEU A 120 -14.71 -1.14 -12.37
N LYS A 121 -13.44 -1.20 -12.03
CA LYS A 121 -12.71 -2.44 -11.80
C LYS A 121 -13.22 -3.24 -10.60
N LEU A 122 -13.93 -2.61 -9.68
CA LEU A 122 -14.57 -3.27 -8.54
C LEU A 122 -15.89 -3.95 -8.93
N TYR A 123 -16.66 -3.34 -9.82
CA TYR A 123 -17.94 -3.90 -10.26
C TYR A 123 -17.79 -4.83 -11.46
N PHE A 124 -16.70 -4.66 -12.20
CA PHE A 124 -16.34 -5.45 -13.37
C PHE A 124 -15.08 -6.25 -13.08
N PHE A 125 -15.26 -7.44 -12.58
CA PHE A 125 -14.23 -8.29 -12.03
C PHE A 125 -13.68 -9.25 -13.09
N ASP A 126 -12.43 -9.09 -13.49
CA ASP A 126 -11.69 -10.06 -14.30
C ASP A 126 -10.94 -11.00 -13.35
N GLY A 127 -11.41 -12.24 -13.23
CA GLY A 127 -10.85 -13.23 -12.28
C GLY A 127 -9.40 -13.59 -12.55
N GLU A 128 -8.88 -13.39 -13.77
CA GLU A 128 -7.46 -13.62 -14.09
C GLU A 128 -6.56 -12.48 -13.66
N LYS A 129 -7.05 -11.23 -13.72
CA LYS A 129 -6.26 -10.01 -13.52
C LYS A 129 -6.46 -9.36 -12.16
N ILE A 130 -7.49 -9.73 -11.43
CA ILE A 130 -7.85 -9.01 -10.20
C ILE A 130 -6.76 -9.10 -9.13
N ALA A 131 -6.05 -10.22 -9.05
CA ALA A 131 -4.93 -10.35 -8.13
C ALA A 131 -3.85 -9.30 -8.43
N ASP A 132 -3.63 -8.99 -9.71
CA ASP A 132 -2.67 -7.98 -10.13
C ASP A 132 -3.12 -6.55 -9.78
N TYR A 133 -4.45 -6.30 -9.73
CA TYR A 133 -4.99 -5.00 -9.33
C TYR A 133 -4.85 -4.69 -7.84
N PHE A 134 -5.10 -5.68 -6.98
CA PHE A 134 -5.08 -5.45 -5.52
C PHE A 134 -3.74 -5.78 -4.87
N LEU A 135 -2.92 -6.58 -5.54
CA LEU A 135 -1.64 -7.06 -5.02
C LEU A 135 -0.45 -6.55 -5.84
N GLY A 136 -0.69 -6.10 -7.07
CA GLY A 136 0.26 -5.37 -7.88
C GLY A 136 0.35 -3.92 -7.41
N ASN A 137 1.40 -3.23 -7.83
CA ASN A 137 1.67 -1.86 -7.42
C ASN A 137 0.69 -0.80 -7.98
N LYS A 138 -0.31 -1.17 -8.76
CA LYS A 138 -1.46 -0.30 -9.09
C LYS A 138 -2.55 -0.50 -8.05
N GLU A 139 -2.25 -0.15 -6.82
CA GLU A 139 -3.23 -0.21 -5.75
C GLU A 139 -4.47 0.59 -6.17
N VAL A 140 -5.57 -0.12 -6.39
CA VAL A 140 -6.87 0.54 -6.29
C VAL A 140 -6.83 1.27 -4.96
N ASN A 141 -7.04 2.57 -4.97
CA ASN A 141 -7.07 3.33 -3.74
C ASN A 141 -8.25 2.79 -2.92
N ILE A 142 -7.97 1.81 -2.07
CA ILE A 142 -8.96 1.12 -1.24
C ILE A 142 -9.76 2.14 -0.43
N ARG A 143 -9.10 3.22 0.00
CA ARG A 143 -9.75 4.34 0.68
C ARG A 143 -10.85 4.95 -0.19
N ASP A 144 -10.51 5.40 -1.39
CA ASP A 144 -11.46 6.09 -2.27
C ASP A 144 -12.60 5.16 -2.67
N ALA A 145 -12.27 3.89 -2.94
CA ALA A 145 -13.25 2.84 -3.20
C ALA A 145 -14.26 2.71 -2.04
N LEU A 146 -13.77 2.58 -0.82
CA LEU A 146 -14.61 2.44 0.37
C LEU A 146 -15.43 3.70 0.67
N MET A 147 -14.87 4.90 0.43
CA MET A 147 -15.60 6.16 0.63
C MET A 147 -16.81 6.24 -0.30
N VAL A 148 -16.61 5.97 -1.59
CA VAL A 148 -17.69 5.98 -2.58
C VAL A 148 -18.71 4.88 -2.28
N LEU A 149 -18.28 3.64 -2.02
CA LEU A 149 -19.17 2.51 -1.73
C LEU A 149 -20.04 2.77 -0.49
N SER A 150 -19.45 3.31 0.57
CA SER A 150 -20.16 3.63 1.81
C SER A 150 -20.99 4.93 1.72
N GLY A 151 -20.85 5.71 0.64
CA GLY A 151 -21.48 7.03 0.48
C GLY A 151 -20.93 8.08 1.45
N ASN A 152 -19.73 7.88 1.96
CA ASN A 152 -19.05 8.80 2.87
C ASN A 152 -18.21 9.85 2.14
N ASP A 153 -18.05 9.74 0.82
CA ASP A 153 -17.42 10.73 -0.08
C ASP A 153 -18.09 12.12 0.01
N THR A 154 -19.37 12.17 0.38
CA THR A 154 -20.10 13.41 0.63
C THR A 154 -19.44 14.26 1.72
N PHE A 155 -18.83 13.64 2.73
CA PHE A 155 -18.12 14.36 3.80
C PHE A 155 -16.81 14.96 3.28
N ASP A 156 -16.09 14.27 2.39
CA ASP A 156 -14.88 14.78 1.74
C ASP A 156 -15.22 15.99 0.86
N ILE A 157 -16.30 15.90 0.07
CA ILE A 157 -16.80 17.01 -0.75
C ILE A 157 -17.22 18.21 0.11
N LEU A 158 -17.93 17.96 1.22
CA LEU A 158 -18.35 19.02 2.12
C LEU A 158 -17.15 19.70 2.81
N TYR A 159 -16.18 18.92 3.25
CA TYR A 159 -14.94 19.42 3.82
C TYR A 159 -14.18 20.33 2.84
N ASP A 160 -14.04 19.91 1.60
CA ASP A 160 -13.39 20.69 0.55
C ASP A 160 -14.14 21.98 0.23
N GLN A 161 -15.47 21.94 0.22
CA GLN A 161 -16.28 23.14 0.02
C GLN A 161 -16.12 24.14 1.16
N VAL A 162 -16.17 23.68 2.43
CA VAL A 162 -15.94 24.54 3.59
C VAL A 162 -14.54 25.14 3.56
N LYS A 163 -13.53 24.33 3.21
CA LYS A 163 -12.14 24.77 3.04
C LYS A 163 -11.99 25.83 1.95
N ARG A 164 -12.71 25.70 0.80
CA ARG A 164 -12.74 26.72 -0.26
C ARG A 164 -13.40 28.01 0.22
N VAL A 165 -14.52 27.92 0.94
CA VAL A 165 -15.20 29.11 1.50
C VAL A 165 -14.30 29.85 2.48
N LEU A 166 -13.55 29.13 3.33
CA LEU A 166 -12.57 29.72 4.24
C LEU A 166 -11.44 30.41 3.47
N LYS A 167 -10.91 29.81 2.40
CA LYS A 167 -9.90 30.44 1.51
C LYS A 167 -10.40 31.70 0.82
N ILE A 168 -11.71 31.78 0.47
CA ILE A 168 -12.32 32.94 -0.16
C ILE A 168 -12.59 34.06 0.85
N SER A 169 -12.82 33.71 2.13
CA SER A 169 -13.06 34.67 3.21
C SER A 169 -11.77 35.27 3.80
N GLU A 170 -10.65 35.19 3.12
CA GLU A 170 -9.30 35.63 3.50
C GLU A 170 -9.16 37.12 3.93
N ASN A 171 -10.25 37.84 4.11
CA ASN A 171 -10.27 39.17 4.72
C ASN A 171 -10.41 39.17 6.26
N ALA A 172 -10.37 38.01 6.92
CA ALA A 172 -10.54 37.85 8.36
C ALA A 172 -9.34 37.22 9.07
N GLN A 173 -8.31 38.01 9.31
CA GLN A 173 -7.54 38.15 10.54
C GLN A 173 -7.41 36.96 11.50
N SER A 174 -6.70 35.88 11.09
CA SER A 174 -5.97 35.08 12.09
C SER A 174 -4.76 34.44 11.40
N ASP A 175 -3.57 34.87 11.80
CA ASP A 175 -2.28 34.36 11.28
C ASP A 175 -2.19 32.83 11.42
N VAL A 176 -2.75 32.28 12.50
CA VAL A 176 -2.71 30.82 12.80
C VAL A 176 -3.60 30.01 11.86
N ALA A 177 -4.80 30.51 11.50
CA ALA A 177 -5.68 29.85 10.53
C ALA A 177 -5.03 29.78 9.15
N HIS A 178 -4.38 30.85 8.74
CA HIS A 178 -3.64 30.90 7.49
C HIS A 178 -2.44 29.93 7.49
N GLU A 179 -1.66 29.90 8.57
CA GLU A 179 -0.55 28.96 8.72
C GLU A 179 -1.02 27.50 8.72
N TYR A 180 -2.17 27.19 9.34
CA TYR A 180 -2.76 25.86 9.36
C TYR A 180 -3.18 25.41 7.95
N LEU A 181 -3.91 26.27 7.22
CA LEU A 181 -4.36 25.96 5.85
C LEU A 181 -3.21 25.87 4.84
N THR A 182 -2.18 26.70 4.99
CA THR A 182 -0.98 26.61 4.15
C THR A 182 -0.19 25.34 4.42
N ALA A 183 -0.05 24.95 5.70
CA ALA A 183 0.60 23.70 6.06
C ALA A 183 -0.16 22.47 5.53
N GLN A 184 -1.50 22.51 5.51
CA GLN A 184 -2.30 21.45 4.88
C GLN A 184 -2.05 21.35 3.37
N ALA A 185 -2.06 22.48 2.66
CA ALA A 185 -1.82 22.51 1.22
C ALA A 185 -0.40 22.00 0.86
N GLU A 186 0.60 22.32 1.69
CA GLU A 186 1.95 21.77 1.52
C GLU A 186 2.00 20.25 1.72
N ILE A 187 1.26 19.71 2.67
CA ILE A 187 1.21 18.26 2.90
C ILE A 187 0.55 17.57 1.71
N GLU A 188 -0.56 18.09 1.19
CA GLU A 188 -1.21 17.55 -0.01
C GLU A 188 -0.25 17.50 -1.21
N GLU A 189 0.55 18.56 -1.41
CA GLU A 189 1.56 18.59 -2.47
C GLU A 189 2.66 17.53 -2.25
N TYR A 190 3.13 17.39 -1.00
CA TYR A 190 4.14 16.36 -0.67
C TYR A 190 3.60 14.95 -0.81
N GLN A 191 2.34 14.70 -0.42
CA GLN A 191 1.67 13.41 -0.62
C GLN A 191 1.57 13.06 -2.11
N GLN A 192 1.22 14.04 -2.94
CA GLN A 192 1.20 13.83 -4.39
C GLN A 192 2.60 13.49 -4.95
N GLN A 193 3.65 14.19 -4.49
CA GLN A 193 5.02 13.90 -4.90
C GLN A 193 5.48 12.51 -4.45
N VAL A 194 5.09 12.06 -3.27
CA VAL A 194 5.34 10.70 -2.78
C VAL A 194 4.64 9.67 -3.66
N GLN A 195 3.39 9.91 -4.02
CA GLN A 195 2.62 9.03 -4.89
C GLN A 195 3.22 8.95 -6.29
N ASP A 196 3.64 10.08 -6.87
CA ASP A 196 4.27 10.11 -8.19
C ASP A 196 5.59 9.31 -8.19
N LEU A 197 6.41 9.44 -7.13
CA LEU A 197 7.64 8.67 -6.97
C LEU A 197 7.37 7.17 -6.80
N GLN A 198 6.32 6.80 -6.08
CA GLN A 198 5.90 5.41 -5.94
C GLN A 198 5.53 4.81 -7.30
N GLN A 199 4.77 5.55 -8.12
CA GLN A 199 4.43 5.12 -9.49
C GLN A 199 5.66 5.01 -10.40
N GLU A 200 6.63 5.90 -10.24
CA GLU A 200 7.89 5.82 -10.98
C GLU A 200 8.69 4.56 -10.60
N ILE A 201 8.82 4.28 -9.31
CA ILE A 201 9.49 3.07 -8.79
C ILE A 201 8.80 1.81 -9.34
N GLU A 202 7.49 1.81 -9.39
CA GLU A 202 6.71 0.73 -9.95
C GLU A 202 7.01 0.49 -11.43
N SER A 203 6.98 1.55 -12.22
CA SER A 203 7.28 1.44 -13.66
C SER A 203 8.68 0.91 -13.93
N ILE A 204 9.64 1.25 -13.06
CA ILE A 204 11.01 0.73 -13.12
C ILE A 204 11.03 -0.74 -12.71
N GLN A 205 10.25 -1.14 -11.70
CA GLN A 205 10.14 -2.54 -11.28
C GLN A 205 9.55 -3.41 -12.38
N ASP A 206 8.48 -2.98 -13.04
CA ASP A 206 7.91 -3.67 -14.21
C ASP A 206 8.94 -3.87 -15.34
N SER A 207 9.79 -2.86 -15.52
CA SER A 207 10.88 -2.93 -16.51
C SER A 207 11.96 -3.94 -16.11
N ILE A 208 12.30 -4.00 -14.83
CA ILE A 208 13.22 -4.99 -14.27
C ILE A 208 12.67 -6.41 -14.44
N GLU A 209 11.39 -6.62 -14.18
CA GLU A 209 10.74 -7.93 -14.33
C GLU A 209 10.73 -8.40 -15.80
N LYS A 210 10.42 -7.49 -16.73
CA LYS A 210 10.48 -7.77 -18.17
C LYS A 210 11.87 -8.14 -18.62
N LEU A 211 12.88 -7.34 -18.26
CA LEU A 211 14.28 -7.61 -18.59
C LEU A 211 14.76 -8.95 -17.99
N THR A 212 14.31 -9.25 -16.77
CA THR A 212 14.63 -10.52 -16.10
C THR A 212 14.02 -11.70 -16.87
N ALA A 213 12.76 -11.58 -17.29
CA ALA A 213 12.08 -12.60 -18.07
C ALA A 213 12.72 -12.78 -19.47
N GLU A 214 13.13 -11.69 -20.14
CA GLU A 214 13.85 -11.75 -21.40
C GLU A 214 15.20 -12.44 -21.24
N ILE A 215 15.95 -12.12 -20.19
CA ILE A 215 17.22 -12.80 -19.87
C ILE A 215 17.00 -14.29 -19.64
N GLU A 216 15.94 -14.68 -18.91
CA GLU A 216 15.61 -16.10 -18.69
C GLU A 216 15.20 -16.81 -19.99
N CYS A 217 14.42 -16.14 -20.83
CA CYS A 217 14.03 -16.67 -22.14
C CYS A 217 15.24 -16.92 -23.03
N HIS A 218 16.11 -15.92 -23.17
CA HIS A 218 17.35 -16.05 -23.96
C HIS A 218 18.30 -17.11 -23.39
N LYS A 219 18.38 -17.23 -22.08
CA LYS A 219 19.15 -18.31 -21.41
C LYS A 219 18.60 -19.69 -21.71
N LYS A 220 17.27 -19.82 -21.81
CA LYS A 220 16.60 -21.07 -22.16
C LYS A 220 16.78 -21.44 -23.63
N GLU A 221 16.60 -20.49 -24.53
CA GLU A 221 16.84 -20.70 -25.97
C GLU A 221 18.26 -21.14 -26.26
N TYR A 222 19.26 -20.60 -25.57
CA TYR A 222 20.64 -21.02 -25.69
C TYR A 222 20.88 -22.45 -25.20
N SER A 223 20.19 -22.90 -24.14
CA SER A 223 20.29 -24.28 -23.64
C SER A 223 19.77 -25.30 -24.65
N ASP A 224 18.76 -24.93 -25.41
CA ASP A 224 18.10 -25.83 -26.37
C ASP A 224 18.93 -25.97 -27.70
N HIS A 225 19.95 -25.11 -27.95
CA HIS A 225 20.75 -25.10 -29.20
C HIS A 225 22.17 -25.66 -29.08
N GLY A 226 22.49 -26.38 -28.02
CA GLY A 226 23.57 -27.39 -28.05
C GLY A 226 25.02 -26.87 -27.94
N GLY A 227 25.41 -26.56 -26.71
CA GLY A 227 26.89 -26.36 -26.42
C GLY A 227 27.18 -27.05 -25.13
N ILE A 228 27.34 -27.36 -24.19
CA ILE A 228 27.66 -28.09 -22.96
C ILE A 228 26.47 -28.96 -22.56
N THR A 229 26.65 -30.07 -21.89
CA THR A 229 25.56 -30.88 -21.36
C THR A 229 24.63 -30.01 -20.47
N VAL A 230 23.33 -30.21 -20.58
CA VAL A 230 22.31 -29.44 -19.82
C VAL A 230 22.63 -29.44 -18.34
N GLU A 231 23.18 -30.51 -17.83
CA GLU A 231 23.58 -30.68 -16.43
C GLU A 231 24.80 -29.81 -16.07
N GLU A 232 25.86 -29.81 -16.86
CA GLU A 232 27.06 -28.99 -16.66
C GLU A 232 26.76 -27.49 -16.82
N TRP A 233 25.91 -27.14 -17.80
CA TRP A 233 25.48 -25.78 -18.03
C TRP A 233 24.65 -25.27 -16.84
N THR A 234 23.69 -26.09 -16.37
CA THR A 234 22.85 -25.75 -15.22
C THR A 234 23.68 -25.57 -13.95
N ASP A 235 24.69 -26.43 -13.75
CA ASP A 235 25.57 -26.34 -12.59
C ASP A 235 26.46 -25.10 -12.64
N LEU A 236 27.07 -24.80 -13.79
CA LEU A 236 27.86 -23.60 -14.00
C LEU A 236 27.02 -22.33 -13.85
N HIS A 237 25.76 -22.39 -14.30
CA HIS A 237 24.83 -21.27 -14.19
C HIS A 237 24.38 -21.03 -12.74
N ASN A 238 24.09 -22.10 -12.02
CA ASN A 238 23.78 -22.03 -10.58
C ASN A 238 24.95 -21.50 -9.76
N GLN A 239 26.18 -21.92 -10.10
CA GLN A 239 27.38 -21.39 -9.47
C GLN A 239 27.57 -19.89 -9.76
N LEU A 240 27.32 -19.44 -11.00
CA LEU A 240 27.39 -18.03 -11.39
C LEU A 240 26.38 -17.21 -10.58
N LYS A 241 25.13 -17.66 -10.54
CA LYS A 241 24.04 -17.03 -9.77
C LYS A 241 24.36 -16.94 -8.27
N ALA A 242 24.89 -18.02 -7.70
CA ALA A 242 25.29 -18.04 -6.29
C ALA A 242 26.40 -17.02 -5.98
N GLU A 243 27.38 -16.86 -6.90
CA GLU A 243 28.44 -15.86 -6.71
C GLU A 243 27.92 -14.42 -6.95
N GLU A 244 26.90 -14.20 -7.79
CA GLU A 244 26.22 -12.91 -7.96
C GLU A 244 25.42 -12.52 -6.73
N GLU A 245 24.58 -13.39 -6.21
CA GLU A 245 23.83 -13.17 -4.97
C GLU A 245 24.72 -12.90 -3.75
N LYS A 246 25.87 -13.56 -3.71
CA LYS A 246 26.88 -13.33 -2.66
C LYS A 246 27.48 -11.93 -2.77
N ARG A 247 27.77 -11.44 -3.99
CA ARG A 247 28.25 -10.07 -4.22
C ARG A 247 27.20 -9.03 -3.87
N GLU A 248 25.96 -9.27 -4.25
CA GLU A 248 24.85 -8.38 -3.90
C GLU A 248 24.71 -8.22 -2.39
N ARG A 249 24.69 -9.34 -1.63
CA ARG A 249 24.65 -9.30 -0.17
C ARG A 249 25.82 -8.51 0.43
N LEU A 250 27.05 -8.75 -0.06
CA LEU A 250 28.23 -8.02 0.41
C LEU A 250 28.19 -6.53 0.05
N ASN A 251 27.69 -6.17 -1.13
CA ASN A 251 27.53 -4.79 -1.56
C ASN A 251 26.43 -4.09 -0.76
N TRP A 252 25.32 -4.77 -0.52
CA TRP A 252 24.26 -4.24 0.34
C TRP A 252 24.77 -3.92 1.75
N GLN A 253 25.50 -4.85 2.36
CA GLN A 253 26.12 -4.61 3.68
C GLN A 253 27.10 -3.43 3.67
N ARG A 254 27.85 -3.26 2.58
CA ARG A 254 28.77 -2.11 2.43
C ARG A 254 28.01 -0.79 2.24
N LYS A 255 26.95 -0.80 1.46
CA LYS A 255 26.12 0.39 1.26
C LYS A 255 25.43 0.81 2.55
N ALA A 256 24.77 -0.12 3.23
CA ALA A 256 24.18 0.13 4.54
C ALA A 256 25.19 0.73 5.52
N PHE A 257 26.39 0.15 5.59
CA PHE A 257 27.45 0.72 6.43
C PHE A 257 27.87 2.11 5.95
N ALA A 258 28.02 2.33 4.65
CA ALA A 258 28.43 3.61 4.10
C ALA A 258 27.39 4.71 4.37
N THR A 259 26.12 4.38 4.34
CA THR A 259 25.03 5.32 4.62
C THR A 259 24.88 5.58 6.11
N ASP A 260 24.85 4.51 6.92
CA ASP A 260 24.44 4.62 8.32
C ASP A 260 25.60 4.92 9.28
N SER A 261 26.81 4.52 8.93
CA SER A 261 27.92 4.51 9.90
C SER A 261 29.19 5.20 9.42
N LEU A 262 29.50 5.16 8.13
CA LEU A 262 30.76 5.68 7.61
C LEU A 262 30.99 7.17 7.90
N PRO A 263 30.00 8.07 7.75
CA PRO A 263 30.20 9.48 8.06
C PRO A 263 30.65 9.70 9.51
N PHE A 264 30.11 8.91 10.43
CA PHE A 264 30.43 8.99 11.84
C PHE A 264 31.79 8.35 12.16
N VAL A 265 32.14 7.25 11.49
CA VAL A 265 33.46 6.59 11.64
C VAL A 265 34.60 7.45 11.12
N MET A 266 34.36 8.30 10.11
CA MET A 266 35.36 9.24 9.59
C MET A 266 35.66 10.40 10.54
N LEU A 267 34.78 10.69 11.48
CA LEU A 267 34.89 11.79 12.43
C LEU A 267 34.71 11.32 13.88
N PRO A 268 35.48 10.33 14.34
CA PRO A 268 35.28 9.71 15.66
C PRO A 268 35.43 10.69 16.82
N GLU A 269 36.28 11.69 16.66
CA GLU A 269 36.50 12.70 17.70
C GLU A 269 35.21 13.55 17.90
N LEU A 270 34.58 13.98 16.81
CA LEU A 270 33.31 14.72 16.88
C LEU A 270 32.19 13.87 17.46
N VAL A 271 32.11 12.62 17.05
CA VAL A 271 31.10 11.66 17.55
C VAL A 271 31.25 11.45 19.07
N ASN A 272 32.51 11.33 19.57
CA ASN A 272 32.75 11.15 21.00
C ASN A 272 32.53 12.44 21.81
N MET A 273 32.60 13.63 21.19
CA MET A 273 32.27 14.90 21.85
C MET A 273 30.77 15.00 22.20
N VAL A 274 29.92 14.25 21.51
CA VAL A 274 28.46 14.25 21.76
C VAL A 274 28.11 13.69 23.13
N LEU A 275 28.82 12.66 23.60
CA LEU A 275 28.54 12.01 24.89
C LEU A 275 28.63 12.95 26.10
N PRO A 276 29.73 13.74 26.26
CA PRO A 276 29.82 14.72 27.34
C PRO A 276 28.69 15.77 27.29
N GLN A 277 28.33 16.21 26.09
CA GLN A 277 27.24 17.19 25.92
C GLN A 277 25.89 16.58 26.32
N MET A 278 25.58 15.36 25.87
CA MET A 278 24.35 14.66 26.27
C MET A 278 24.27 14.44 27.79
N GLN A 279 25.42 14.09 28.41
CA GLN A 279 25.48 13.95 29.86
C GLN A 279 25.23 15.29 30.56
N ALA A 280 25.82 16.36 30.06
CA ALA A 280 25.63 17.71 30.60
C ALA A 280 24.16 18.17 30.47
N GLU A 281 23.51 17.87 29.34
CA GLU A 281 22.09 18.19 29.15
C GLU A 281 21.18 17.40 30.11
N LYS A 282 21.48 16.16 30.37
CA LYS A 282 20.76 15.34 31.33
C LYS A 282 20.91 15.87 32.77
N GLU A 283 22.12 16.26 33.14
CA GLU A 283 22.38 16.91 34.41
C GLU A 283 21.65 18.25 34.51
N HIS A 284 21.63 19.03 33.41
CA HIS A 284 20.83 20.26 33.33
C HIS A 284 19.32 20.02 33.46
N GLN A 285 18.78 18.98 32.82
CA GLN A 285 17.38 18.60 32.99
C GLN A 285 17.05 18.27 34.45
N THR A 286 17.95 17.53 35.10
CA THR A 286 17.82 17.21 36.54
C THR A 286 17.87 18.49 37.38
N TYR A 287 18.77 19.42 37.07
CA TYR A 287 18.84 20.72 37.70
C TYR A 287 17.53 21.50 37.52
N GLN A 288 16.98 21.57 36.30
CA GLN A 288 15.72 22.26 36.02
C GLN A 288 14.52 21.61 36.77
N ALA A 289 14.48 20.29 36.83
CA ALA A 289 13.46 19.56 37.57
C ALA A 289 13.55 19.84 39.09
N LEU A 290 14.76 19.83 39.65
CA LEU A 290 15.01 20.18 41.05
C LEU A 290 14.66 21.64 41.34
N LYS A 291 15.08 22.58 40.46
CA LYS A 291 14.77 24.00 40.60
C LYS A 291 13.26 24.20 40.62
N LYS A 292 12.55 23.63 39.64
CA LYS A 292 11.09 23.72 39.55
C LYS A 292 10.36 23.09 40.75
N SER A 293 10.97 22.05 41.35
CA SER A 293 10.41 21.42 42.55
C SER A 293 10.62 22.26 43.81
N LEU A 294 11.77 22.93 43.89
CA LEU A 294 12.08 23.84 45.02
C LEU A 294 11.28 25.15 44.94
N GLU A 295 10.92 25.62 43.75
CA GLU A 295 10.13 26.82 43.51
C GLU A 295 8.60 26.61 43.71
N LYS A 296 8.11 25.36 43.87
CA LYS A 296 6.70 25.11 44.15
C LYS A 296 6.29 25.61 45.52
N GLU A 297 5.15 26.28 45.56
CA GLU A 297 4.53 26.77 46.84
C GLU A 297 4.36 25.65 47.89
N ASP A 298 4.02 24.45 47.45
CA ASP A 298 3.85 23.29 48.32
C ASP A 298 5.16 22.94 49.06
N PHE A 299 6.33 23.06 48.44
CA PHE A 299 7.61 22.79 49.09
C PHE A 299 7.96 23.82 50.15
N ALA A 300 7.65 25.08 49.90
CA ALA A 300 7.82 26.16 50.87
C ALA A 300 6.94 25.93 52.10
N VAL A 301 5.70 25.52 51.88
CA VAL A 301 4.75 25.18 52.99
C VAL A 301 5.23 23.95 53.78
N VAL A 302 5.71 22.91 53.12
CA VAL A 302 6.27 21.73 53.80
C VAL A 302 7.48 22.10 54.65
N LEU A 303 8.37 22.94 54.10
CA LEU A 303 9.56 23.41 54.80
C LEU A 303 9.18 24.29 56.01
N GLU A 304 8.21 25.16 55.87
CA GLU A 304 7.69 25.99 56.93
C GLU A 304 7.07 25.13 58.06
N ASN A 305 6.29 24.12 57.71
CA ASN A 305 5.75 23.18 58.67
C ASN A 305 6.82 22.36 59.39
N ALA A 306 7.88 21.92 58.66
CA ALA A 306 9.01 21.21 59.23
C ALA A 306 9.82 22.09 60.22
N VAL A 307 10.06 23.35 59.86
CA VAL A 307 10.73 24.31 60.72
C VAL A 307 9.92 24.62 61.99
N ARG A 308 8.61 24.78 61.85
CA ARG A 308 7.69 24.94 63.00
C ARG A 308 7.66 23.73 63.92
N ALA A 309 7.85 22.53 63.41
CA ALA A 309 7.85 21.31 64.20
C ALA A 309 9.15 21.14 65.04
N ILE A 310 10.25 21.79 64.68
CA ILE A 310 11.53 21.64 65.31
C ILE A 310 11.77 22.66 66.45
N GLY A 311 11.04 23.81 66.47
CA GLY A 311 11.24 24.77 67.56
C GLY A 311 10.21 25.95 67.55
N SER A 312 9.87 26.41 68.72
CA SER A 312 8.75 27.33 68.95
C SER A 312 9.03 28.84 68.73
N ASN A 313 10.16 29.23 68.18
CA ASN A 313 10.51 30.67 67.98
C ASN A 313 11.14 31.01 66.65
N HIS A 314 10.79 30.34 65.57
CA HIS A 314 11.30 30.67 64.24
C HIS A 314 10.38 31.60 63.45
N THR A 315 10.98 32.61 62.81
CA THR A 315 10.28 33.58 62.00
C THR A 315 10.18 33.08 60.53
N GLU A 316 9.25 33.61 59.76
CA GLU A 316 9.12 33.36 58.31
C GLU A 316 10.42 33.65 57.54
N GLN A 317 11.26 34.54 58.07
CA GLN A 317 12.61 34.81 57.53
C GLN A 317 13.57 33.63 57.65
N ASP A 318 13.46 32.82 58.71
CA ASP A 318 14.35 31.65 58.92
C ASP A 318 14.01 30.52 57.93
N SER A 319 12.74 30.30 57.62
CA SER A 319 12.29 29.37 56.60
C SER A 319 12.78 29.76 55.21
N ARG A 320 12.73 31.04 54.86
CA ARG A 320 13.26 31.59 53.63
C ARG A 320 14.78 31.48 53.54
N HIS A 321 15.49 31.69 54.62
CA HIS A 321 16.95 31.52 54.69
C HIS A 321 17.34 30.05 54.50
N LEU A 322 16.57 29.16 55.10
CA LEU A 322 16.81 27.71 55.00
C LEU A 322 16.50 27.19 53.59
N LEU A 323 15.42 27.70 52.99
CA LEU A 323 15.07 27.40 51.60
C LEU A 323 16.16 27.89 50.63
N LYS A 324 16.67 29.08 50.87
CA LYS A 324 17.80 29.64 50.10
C LYS A 324 19.08 28.83 50.24
N SER A 325 19.39 28.41 51.48
CA SER A 325 20.58 27.58 51.79
C SER A 325 20.46 26.19 51.12
N ILE A 326 19.27 25.56 51.15
CA ILE A 326 19.01 24.31 50.49
C ILE A 326 19.10 24.49 48.96
N SER A 327 18.53 25.55 48.44
CA SER A 327 18.63 25.89 47.00
C SER A 327 20.07 26.12 46.57
N ASP A 328 20.85 26.91 47.31
CA ASP A 328 22.26 27.17 47.02
C ASP A 328 23.14 25.91 47.13
N TYR A 329 22.76 24.93 47.99
CA TYR A 329 23.45 23.65 48.11
C TYR A 329 23.14 22.66 47.01
N LEU A 330 21.85 22.59 46.62
CA LEU A 330 21.36 21.60 45.65
C LEU A 330 21.49 22.08 44.20
N LEU A 331 21.43 23.39 43.97
CA LEU A 331 21.47 23.98 42.64
C LEU A 331 22.90 24.51 42.31
N ASP A 332 23.60 23.72 41.49
CA ASP A 332 24.91 24.13 41.00
C ASP A 332 24.79 25.30 39.99
N LYS A 333 25.37 26.46 40.33
CA LYS A 333 25.29 27.68 39.53
C LYS A 333 25.87 27.55 38.12
N LYS A 334 26.65 26.50 37.84
CA LYS A 334 27.17 26.25 36.50
C LYS A 334 26.05 26.00 35.48
N TRP A 335 24.90 25.47 35.94
CA TRP A 335 23.76 25.14 35.09
C TRP A 335 22.82 26.34 34.82
N GLU A 336 22.98 27.43 35.47
CA GLU A 336 22.08 28.60 35.36
C GLU A 336 22.15 29.28 33.98
N LYS A 337 23.30 29.21 33.30
CA LYS A 337 23.54 29.74 31.97
C LYS A 337 23.77 28.71 30.90
N PHE A 338 23.47 27.43 31.23
CA PHE A 338 23.64 26.33 30.29
C PHE A 338 22.45 26.27 29.34
N GLU A 339 22.74 26.34 28.03
CA GLU A 339 21.76 26.18 26.98
C GLU A 339 21.91 24.78 26.39
N PRO A 340 20.86 23.93 26.42
CA PRO A 340 20.89 22.64 25.78
C PRO A 340 20.97 22.79 24.26
N LEU A 341 21.84 22.00 23.62
CA LEU A 341 22.03 22.00 22.18
C LEU A 341 21.15 21.02 21.45
N PHE A 342 20.90 19.85 22.05
CA PHE A 342 20.27 18.72 21.40
C PHE A 342 18.81 18.50 21.85
N GLY A 343 18.54 18.62 23.14
CA GLY A 343 17.21 18.42 23.72
C GLY A 343 16.59 17.06 23.45
N LEU A 344 17.41 16.01 23.41
CA LEU A 344 17.01 14.65 23.01
C LEU A 344 16.03 14.02 23.99
N SER A 345 15.07 13.27 23.44
CA SER A 345 14.27 12.31 24.19
C SER A 345 15.08 11.07 24.61
N SER A 346 14.57 10.28 25.54
CA SER A 346 15.25 9.06 26.00
C SER A 346 15.51 8.05 24.88
N ASP A 347 14.60 7.97 23.91
CA ASP A 347 14.72 7.07 22.75
C ASP A 347 15.80 7.56 21.77
N GLU A 348 15.81 8.86 21.48
CA GLU A 348 16.83 9.48 20.64
C GLU A 348 18.22 9.39 21.29
N GLU A 349 18.30 9.57 22.61
CA GLU A 349 19.55 9.33 23.36
C GLU A 349 20.05 7.89 23.18
N GLY A 350 19.14 6.91 23.24
CA GLY A 350 19.43 5.50 22.99
C GLY A 350 19.99 5.25 21.59
N GLN A 351 19.39 5.86 20.58
CA GLN A 351 19.85 5.77 19.18
C GLN A 351 21.24 6.39 19.00
N VAL A 352 21.46 7.59 19.52
CA VAL A 352 22.76 8.26 19.45
C VAL A 352 23.85 7.44 20.14
N ARG A 353 23.59 6.89 21.32
CA ARG A 353 24.52 5.99 22.03
C ARG A 353 24.84 4.73 21.23
N SER A 354 23.86 4.16 20.54
CA SER A 354 24.04 3.01 19.66
C SER A 354 24.97 3.33 18.49
N VAL A 355 24.82 4.50 17.86
CA VAL A 355 25.71 4.98 16.80
C VAL A 355 27.13 5.17 17.33
N ILE A 356 27.32 5.83 18.46
CA ILE A 356 28.63 6.05 19.08
C ILE A 356 29.32 4.74 19.39
N ASN A 357 28.61 3.77 19.95
CA ASN A 357 29.18 2.44 20.24
C ASN A 357 29.60 1.72 18.95
N ARG A 358 28.80 1.81 17.88
CA ARG A 358 29.17 1.24 16.56
C ARG A 358 30.43 1.89 15.99
N VAL A 359 30.59 3.19 16.13
CA VAL A 359 31.79 3.92 15.69
C VAL A 359 33.03 3.48 16.49
N ASN A 360 32.91 3.40 17.79
CA ASN A 360 34.03 3.06 18.68
C ASN A 360 34.45 1.57 18.60
N THR A 361 33.52 0.68 18.18
CA THR A 361 33.81 -0.76 18.02
C THR A 361 34.13 -1.15 16.57
N PHE A 362 34.21 -0.18 15.66
CA PHE A 362 34.45 -0.44 14.25
C PHE A 362 35.87 -1.03 13.99
N ASP A 363 35.91 -2.20 13.37
CA ASP A 363 37.16 -2.81 12.90
C ASP A 363 37.34 -2.61 11.37
N PRO A 364 38.28 -1.76 10.91
CA PRO A 364 38.56 -1.53 9.48
C PRO A 364 38.88 -2.80 8.69
N ARG A 365 39.36 -3.85 9.37
CA ARG A 365 39.72 -5.14 8.74
C ARG A 365 38.51 -5.87 8.16
N VAL A 366 37.32 -5.60 8.69
CA VAL A 366 36.06 -6.18 8.16
C VAL A 366 35.81 -5.70 6.72
N PHE A 367 36.08 -4.43 6.47
CA PHE A 367 35.93 -3.83 5.13
C PHE A 367 36.93 -4.41 4.13
N ALA A 368 38.20 -4.53 4.52
CA ALA A 368 39.23 -5.12 3.69
C ALA A 368 38.92 -6.60 3.35
N ARG A 369 38.41 -7.35 4.33
CA ARG A 369 37.99 -8.76 4.13
C ARG A 369 36.80 -8.84 3.19
N SER A 370 35.83 -7.96 3.32
CA SER A 370 34.66 -7.89 2.41
C SER A 370 35.10 -7.59 0.98
N GLN A 371 35.98 -6.60 0.78
CA GLN A 371 36.54 -6.27 -0.52
C GLN A 371 37.27 -7.45 -1.17
N LYS A 372 38.10 -8.16 -0.37
CA LYS A 372 38.81 -9.35 -0.85
C LYS A 372 37.83 -10.46 -1.29
N ARG A 373 36.73 -10.65 -0.53
CA ARG A 373 35.68 -11.63 -0.89
C ARG A 373 34.97 -11.27 -2.20
N ILE A 374 34.67 -9.98 -2.41
CA ILE A 374 34.07 -9.51 -3.67
C ILE A 374 35.00 -9.76 -4.85
N ASN A 375 36.29 -9.46 -4.71
CA ASN A 375 37.28 -9.68 -5.77
C ASN A 375 37.43 -11.16 -6.11
N ILE A 376 37.48 -12.04 -5.09
CA ILE A 376 37.52 -13.51 -5.30
C ILE A 376 36.27 -13.98 -6.04
N SER A 377 35.10 -13.48 -5.67
CA SER A 377 33.83 -13.82 -6.33
C SER A 377 33.79 -13.33 -7.78
N LEU A 378 34.36 -12.16 -8.09
CA LEU A 378 34.52 -11.65 -9.45
C LEU A 378 35.41 -12.52 -10.31
N GLU A 379 36.57 -12.93 -9.79
CA GLU A 379 37.48 -13.82 -10.54
C GLU A 379 36.85 -15.20 -10.81
N LYS A 380 36.15 -15.77 -9.83
CA LYS A 380 35.39 -17.01 -10.05
C LYS A 380 34.31 -16.86 -11.12
N SER A 381 33.56 -15.75 -11.10
CA SER A 381 32.58 -15.49 -12.14
C SER A 381 33.19 -15.34 -13.53
N LYS A 382 34.39 -14.77 -13.65
CA LYS A 382 35.15 -14.70 -14.91
C LYS A 382 35.59 -16.09 -15.42
N GLU A 383 36.07 -16.94 -14.49
CA GLU A 383 36.47 -18.32 -14.85
C GLU A 383 35.29 -19.15 -15.33
N ILE A 384 34.15 -19.05 -14.65
CA ILE A 384 32.92 -19.74 -15.04
C ILE A 384 32.44 -19.23 -16.41
N ARG A 385 32.42 -17.93 -16.63
CA ARG A 385 32.05 -17.33 -17.92
C ARG A 385 33.01 -17.75 -19.03
N ALA A 386 34.32 -17.84 -18.77
CA ALA A 386 35.31 -18.31 -19.76
C ALA A 386 35.09 -19.79 -20.13
N ARG A 387 34.67 -20.64 -19.18
CA ARG A 387 34.30 -22.06 -19.48
C ARG A 387 33.03 -22.16 -20.32
N LEU A 388 32.03 -21.27 -20.04
CA LEU A 388 30.82 -21.18 -20.85
C LEU A 388 31.10 -20.70 -22.27
N GLN A 389 32.18 -19.94 -22.53
CA GLN A 389 32.55 -19.41 -23.84
C GLN A 389 33.24 -20.44 -24.76
N THR A 390 33.76 -21.55 -24.23
CA THR A 390 34.56 -22.49 -25.03
C THR A 390 33.76 -23.48 -25.89
N SER A 391 32.43 -23.42 -25.87
CA SER A 391 31.59 -24.34 -26.66
C SER A 391 30.80 -23.65 -27.76
N SER A 392 31.25 -23.88 -29.00
CA SER A 392 30.72 -23.55 -30.36
C SER A 392 30.55 -22.06 -30.74
N ILE A 393 31.28 -21.67 -31.76
CA ILE A 393 31.85 -20.32 -31.93
C ILE A 393 30.94 -19.30 -32.65
N GLU A 394 29.96 -19.64 -33.45
CA GLU A 394 29.28 -18.63 -34.30
C GLU A 394 27.94 -18.06 -33.73
N ASN A 395 27.24 -18.80 -32.90
CA ASN A 395 26.02 -18.28 -32.26
C ASN A 395 26.27 -17.70 -30.86
N VAL A 396 27.44 -17.94 -30.29
CA VAL A 396 27.82 -17.57 -28.93
C VAL A 396 28.09 -16.07 -28.81
N GLU A 397 28.75 -15.51 -29.83
CA GLU A 397 29.16 -14.09 -29.75
C GLU A 397 27.98 -13.12 -29.83
N SER A 398 27.01 -13.41 -30.72
CA SER A 398 25.76 -12.62 -30.77
C SER A 398 24.88 -12.81 -29.54
N TYR A 399 24.80 -14.03 -28.99
CA TYR A 399 24.08 -14.33 -27.75
C TYR A 399 24.71 -13.60 -26.55
N MET A 400 26.03 -13.65 -26.42
CA MET A 400 26.77 -12.97 -25.37
C MET A 400 26.64 -11.45 -25.44
N GLN A 401 26.61 -10.88 -26.66
CA GLN A 401 26.35 -9.45 -26.83
C GLN A 401 24.94 -9.09 -26.38
N ILE A 402 23.91 -9.83 -26.76
CA ILE A 402 22.53 -9.59 -26.36
C ILE A 402 22.40 -9.75 -24.85
N LEU A 403 22.95 -10.80 -24.26
CA LEU A 403 22.90 -11.03 -22.81
C LEU A 403 23.62 -9.90 -22.04
N SER A 404 24.78 -9.46 -22.53
CA SER A 404 25.54 -8.37 -21.94
C SER A 404 24.78 -7.05 -21.99
N THR A 405 24.07 -6.74 -23.07
CA THR A 405 23.23 -5.54 -23.15
C THR A 405 22.04 -5.60 -22.23
N LEU A 406 21.34 -6.73 -22.15
CA LEU A 406 20.22 -6.92 -21.24
C LEU A 406 20.64 -6.86 -19.76
N GLU A 407 21.79 -7.46 -19.42
CA GLU A 407 22.35 -7.37 -18.05
C GLU A 407 22.79 -5.94 -17.69
N GLU A 408 23.26 -5.17 -18.67
CA GLU A 408 23.62 -3.76 -18.47
C GLU A 408 22.37 -2.88 -18.29
N GLU A 409 21.32 -3.09 -19.09
CA GLU A 409 20.03 -2.43 -18.96
C GLU A 409 19.36 -2.76 -17.61
N LEU A 410 19.40 -4.03 -17.20
CA LEU A 410 18.93 -4.47 -15.89
C LEU A 410 19.65 -3.75 -14.75
N LYS A 411 20.98 -3.63 -14.86
CA LYS A 411 21.78 -2.91 -13.87
C LYS A 411 21.45 -1.43 -13.80
N ILE A 412 21.23 -0.80 -14.96
CA ILE A 412 20.83 0.62 -15.02
C ILE A 412 19.44 0.80 -14.39
N ALA A 413 18.50 -0.09 -14.70
CA ALA A 413 17.16 -0.06 -14.11
C ALA A 413 17.21 -0.25 -12.58
N ALA A 414 18.02 -1.20 -12.10
CA ALA A 414 18.19 -1.43 -10.67
C ALA A 414 18.80 -0.21 -9.94
N LEU A 415 19.76 0.47 -10.54
CA LEU A 415 20.34 1.71 -9.99
C LEU A 415 19.32 2.86 -9.97
N LYS A 416 18.50 2.98 -11.02
CA LYS A 416 17.43 3.99 -11.05
C LYS A 416 16.41 3.74 -9.95
N LYS A 417 16.01 2.48 -9.76
CA LYS A 417 15.11 2.11 -8.66
C LYS A 417 15.67 2.47 -7.29
N GLU A 418 16.95 2.14 -7.05
CA GLU A 418 17.62 2.46 -5.79
C GLU A 418 17.67 3.97 -5.52
N HIS A 419 17.94 4.76 -6.57
CA HIS A 419 17.95 6.22 -6.46
C HIS A 419 16.56 6.79 -6.19
N ALA A 420 15.54 6.32 -6.90
CA ALA A 420 14.15 6.75 -6.66
C ALA A 420 13.67 6.36 -5.26
N GLN A 421 14.03 5.15 -4.77
CA GLN A 421 13.71 4.71 -3.41
C GLN A 421 14.36 5.59 -2.35
N ALA A 422 15.62 5.98 -2.53
CA ALA A 422 16.30 6.88 -1.60
C ALA A 422 15.62 8.28 -1.55
N ILE A 423 15.15 8.78 -2.69
CA ILE A 423 14.40 10.04 -2.73
C ILE A 423 13.05 9.88 -2.03
N LEU A 424 12.37 8.76 -2.25
CA LEU A 424 11.09 8.45 -1.60
C LEU A 424 11.24 8.43 -0.08
N ASP A 425 12.25 7.75 0.45
CA ASP A 425 12.51 7.66 1.90
C ASP A 425 12.74 9.06 2.53
N ILE A 426 13.47 9.93 1.82
CA ILE A 426 13.69 11.32 2.26
C ILE A 426 12.35 12.08 2.26
N LYS A 427 11.57 11.97 1.18
CA LYS A 427 10.29 12.66 1.05
C LYS A 427 9.26 12.19 2.08
N GLN A 428 9.24 10.91 2.40
CA GLN A 428 8.39 10.37 3.47
C GLN A 428 8.80 10.92 4.83
N SER A 429 10.10 10.98 5.13
CA SER A 429 10.59 11.59 6.38
C SER A 429 10.21 13.07 6.49
N ASP A 430 10.30 13.82 5.39
CA ASP A 430 9.90 15.23 5.36
C ASP A 430 8.39 15.39 5.56
N LEU A 431 7.59 14.48 4.98
CA LEU A 431 6.14 14.42 5.16
C LEU A 431 5.77 14.19 6.62
N ASP A 432 6.40 13.24 7.30
CA ASP A 432 6.18 12.96 8.74
C ASP A 432 6.47 14.19 9.61
N GLN A 433 7.55 14.91 9.29
CA GLN A 433 7.89 16.16 10.00
C GLN A 433 6.82 17.24 9.79
N LYS A 434 6.36 17.42 8.54
CA LYS A 434 5.30 18.38 8.20
C LYS A 434 3.97 17.99 8.87
N GLU A 435 3.61 16.73 8.93
CA GLU A 435 2.42 16.26 9.64
C GLU A 435 2.51 16.51 11.16
N SER A 436 3.68 16.29 11.74
CA SER A 436 3.91 16.62 13.14
C SER A 436 3.72 18.12 13.42
N LYS A 437 4.22 18.98 12.52
CA LYS A 437 4.01 20.43 12.58
C LYS A 437 2.54 20.80 12.43
N LEU A 438 1.83 20.17 11.50
CA LEU A 438 0.39 20.38 11.30
C LEU A 438 -0.41 20.05 12.56
N ARG A 439 -0.09 18.93 13.24
CA ARG A 439 -0.74 18.58 14.52
C ARG A 439 -0.54 19.64 15.60
N SER A 440 0.63 20.26 15.65
CA SER A 440 0.89 21.34 16.60
C SER A 440 0.11 22.62 16.25
N LEU A 441 0.05 22.98 14.95
CA LEU A 441 -0.74 24.09 14.45
C LEU A 441 -2.24 23.87 14.66
N LYS A 442 -2.74 22.65 14.47
CA LYS A 442 -4.13 22.26 14.74
C LYS A 442 -4.50 22.55 16.21
N LYS A 443 -3.66 22.14 17.16
CA LYS A 443 -3.89 22.40 18.59
C LYS A 443 -3.92 23.89 18.91
N ALA A 444 -2.98 24.67 18.35
CA ALA A 444 -2.95 26.12 18.53
C ALA A 444 -4.20 26.79 17.95
N PHE A 445 -4.66 26.31 16.80
CA PHE A 445 -5.88 26.75 16.14
C PHE A 445 -7.13 26.43 16.96
N GLU A 446 -7.24 25.22 17.50
CA GLU A 446 -8.32 24.80 18.42
C GLU A 446 -8.38 25.66 19.69
N GLU A 447 -7.23 26.00 20.27
CA GLU A 447 -7.16 26.88 21.45
C GLU A 447 -7.62 28.31 21.13
N GLN A 448 -7.26 28.83 19.96
CA GLN A 448 -7.69 30.16 19.53
C GLN A 448 -9.21 30.22 19.25
N LEU A 449 -9.81 29.16 18.72
CA LEU A 449 -11.24 29.07 18.47
C LEU A 449 -12.11 29.11 19.74
N LYS A 450 -11.55 28.74 20.88
CA LYS A 450 -12.26 28.82 22.17
C LYS A 450 -12.47 30.27 22.66
N VAL A 451 -11.75 31.22 22.11
CA VAL A 451 -11.70 32.62 22.58
C VAL A 451 -12.55 33.59 21.72
N HIS A 452 -12.86 33.31 20.45
CA HIS A 452 -13.57 34.22 19.56
C HIS A 452 -14.87 33.68 18.96
N SER A 453 -15.97 34.45 19.00
CA SER A 453 -17.33 33.91 18.91
C SER A 453 -18.09 34.00 17.56
N VAL A 454 -17.62 34.62 16.50
CA VAL A 454 -18.43 34.80 15.28
C VAL A 454 -17.76 34.37 13.97
N SER A 455 -16.46 34.58 13.79
CA SER A 455 -15.70 34.05 12.63
C SER A 455 -15.53 32.52 12.69
N SER A 456 -15.87 31.93 13.80
CA SER A 456 -15.54 30.59 14.22
C SER A 456 -16.47 29.47 13.73
N VAL A 457 -17.61 29.77 13.10
CA VAL A 457 -18.58 28.69 12.74
C VAL A 457 -18.04 27.81 11.63
N SER A 458 -17.48 28.41 10.57
CA SER A 458 -16.90 27.64 9.44
C SER A 458 -15.65 26.89 9.86
N GLU A 459 -14.81 27.52 10.68
CA GLU A 459 -13.58 26.93 11.24
C GLU A 459 -13.90 25.76 12.19
N LYS A 460 -14.88 25.94 13.07
CA LYS A 460 -15.39 24.86 13.95
C LYS A 460 -16.04 23.73 13.14
N THR A 461 -16.75 24.08 12.07
CA THR A 461 -17.35 23.09 11.17
C THR A 461 -16.27 22.26 10.49
N LEU A 462 -15.15 22.86 10.09
CA LEU A 462 -14.03 22.16 9.46
C LEU A 462 -13.41 21.15 10.43
N LEU A 463 -13.11 21.55 11.67
CA LEU A 463 -12.58 20.66 12.70
C LEU A 463 -13.57 19.52 13.05
N LEU A 464 -14.85 19.86 13.14
CA LEU A 464 -15.89 18.84 13.39
C LEU A 464 -15.98 17.84 12.23
N LEU A 465 -15.86 18.30 10.98
CA LEU A 465 -15.85 17.43 9.81
C LEU A 465 -14.62 16.51 9.82
N GLU A 466 -13.44 17.03 10.17
CA GLU A 466 -12.21 16.20 10.32
C GLU A 466 -12.40 15.11 11.39
N GLU A 467 -12.92 15.46 12.56
CA GLU A 467 -13.16 14.49 13.65
C GLU A 467 -14.21 13.43 13.25
N LEU A 468 -15.25 13.86 12.53
CA LEU A 468 -16.26 12.96 11.98
C LEU A 468 -15.65 12.03 10.90
N GLN A 469 -14.82 12.55 10.00
CA GLN A 469 -14.13 11.76 9.00
C GLN A 469 -13.23 10.71 9.64
N ASP A 470 -12.38 11.10 10.59
CA ASP A 470 -11.49 10.19 11.30
C ASP A 470 -12.27 9.07 12.02
N THR A 471 -13.42 9.41 12.59
CA THR A 471 -14.30 8.45 13.26
C THR A 471 -14.95 7.50 12.25
N LEU A 472 -15.48 8.04 11.15
CA LEU A 472 -16.10 7.26 10.07
C LEU A 472 -15.08 6.32 9.43
N TYR A 473 -13.88 6.81 9.14
CA TYR A 473 -12.79 6.00 8.57
C TYR A 473 -12.39 4.87 9.50
N SER A 474 -12.19 5.16 10.78
CA SER A 474 -11.85 4.14 11.77
C SER A 474 -12.93 3.07 11.90
N ASN A 475 -14.20 3.45 11.92
CA ASN A 475 -15.31 2.50 11.95
C ASN A 475 -15.40 1.67 10.68
N LEU A 476 -15.24 2.31 9.51
CA LEU A 476 -15.28 1.63 8.22
C LEU A 476 -14.14 0.62 8.07
N ILE A 477 -12.91 1.01 8.44
CA ILE A 477 -11.76 0.11 8.46
C ILE A 477 -12.05 -1.11 9.35
N GLN A 478 -12.57 -0.90 10.57
CA GLN A 478 -12.88 -1.99 11.49
C GLN A 478 -13.94 -2.94 10.94
N GLN A 479 -14.99 -2.41 10.30
CA GLN A 479 -16.04 -3.22 9.69
C GLN A 479 -15.49 -4.04 8.52
N VAL A 480 -14.76 -3.40 7.60
CA VAL A 480 -14.14 -4.09 6.45
C VAL A 480 -13.13 -5.13 6.92
N GLU A 481 -12.29 -4.80 7.92
CA GLU A 481 -11.33 -5.76 8.49
C GLU A 481 -12.04 -6.98 9.10
N SER A 482 -13.11 -6.76 9.85
CA SER A 482 -13.91 -7.83 10.44
C SER A 482 -14.51 -8.74 9.37
N ASP A 483 -15.19 -8.13 8.39
CA ASP A 483 -15.84 -8.85 7.30
C ASP A 483 -14.83 -9.58 6.43
N LEU A 484 -13.68 -8.96 6.16
CA LEU A 484 -12.57 -9.56 5.41
C LEU A 484 -12.03 -10.81 6.11
N ASN A 485 -11.75 -10.73 7.41
CA ASN A 485 -11.23 -11.87 8.15
C ASN A 485 -12.23 -13.04 8.17
N ILE A 486 -13.51 -12.76 8.44
CA ILE A 486 -14.57 -13.77 8.44
C ILE A 486 -14.66 -14.44 7.06
N LYS A 487 -14.75 -13.64 6.00
CA LYS A 487 -14.92 -14.17 4.64
C LYS A 487 -13.70 -14.92 4.15
N PHE A 488 -12.51 -14.42 4.47
CA PHE A 488 -11.27 -15.08 4.10
C PHE A 488 -11.12 -16.44 4.79
N GLU A 489 -11.51 -16.55 6.07
CA GLU A 489 -11.48 -17.80 6.82
C GLU A 489 -12.51 -18.82 6.29
N GLU A 490 -13.66 -18.36 5.78
CA GLU A 490 -14.66 -19.21 5.12
C GLU A 490 -14.15 -19.77 3.78
N LEU A 491 -13.45 -18.94 3.01
CA LEU A 491 -13.03 -19.30 1.65
C LEU A 491 -11.73 -20.08 1.60
N ILE A 492 -10.81 -19.86 2.56
CA ILE A 492 -9.51 -20.52 2.52
C ILE A 492 -9.57 -21.96 3.05
N ARG A 493 -8.84 -22.86 2.38
CA ARG A 493 -8.76 -24.27 2.77
C ARG A 493 -7.92 -24.49 4.02
N LYS A 494 -6.78 -23.80 4.12
CA LYS A 494 -5.80 -23.97 5.19
C LYS A 494 -6.22 -23.19 6.44
N LYS A 495 -7.17 -23.72 7.19
CA LYS A 495 -7.58 -23.15 8.48
C LYS A 495 -6.37 -23.02 9.41
N ASN A 496 -6.21 -21.89 10.10
CA ASN A 496 -5.09 -21.56 10.98
C ASN A 496 -3.73 -21.27 10.28
N PHE A 497 -3.68 -21.14 8.97
CA PHE A 497 -2.47 -20.74 8.27
C PHE A 497 -2.19 -19.23 8.41
N PHE A 498 -3.25 -18.45 8.39
CA PHE A 498 -3.20 -17.01 8.63
C PHE A 498 -3.66 -16.70 10.06
N SER A 499 -3.06 -15.69 10.69
CA SER A 499 -3.43 -15.26 12.03
C SER A 499 -4.51 -14.19 11.97
N ARG A 500 -4.28 -13.17 11.17
CA ARG A 500 -5.16 -12.02 11.01
C ARG A 500 -4.76 -11.25 9.77
N ILE A 501 -5.74 -10.65 9.12
CA ILE A 501 -5.55 -9.59 8.15
C ILE A 501 -5.99 -8.30 8.82
N TYR A 502 -5.19 -7.25 8.78
CA TYR A 502 -5.59 -5.95 9.31
C TYR A 502 -5.35 -4.84 8.27
N ILE A 503 -6.11 -3.77 8.42
CA ILE A 503 -6.05 -2.59 7.57
C ILE A 503 -5.57 -1.44 8.44
N ASP A 504 -4.49 -0.79 8.04
CA ASP A 504 -3.96 0.36 8.77
C ASP A 504 -4.76 1.65 8.48
N LYS A 505 -4.39 2.74 9.14
CA LYS A 505 -5.05 4.04 8.95
C LYS A 505 -4.84 4.66 7.57
N SER A 506 -3.84 4.20 6.83
CA SER A 506 -3.58 4.58 5.43
C SER A 506 -4.33 3.69 4.44
N PHE A 507 -5.20 2.80 4.92
CA PHE A 507 -5.93 1.78 4.16
C PHE A 507 -5.04 0.73 3.50
N SER A 508 -3.80 0.59 3.94
CA SER A 508 -2.93 -0.50 3.50
C SER A 508 -3.29 -1.80 4.19
N VAL A 509 -3.33 -2.89 3.41
CA VAL A 509 -3.72 -4.21 3.92
C VAL A 509 -2.49 -5.03 4.26
N HIS A 510 -2.44 -5.51 5.49
CA HIS A 510 -1.37 -6.30 6.05
C HIS A 510 -1.87 -7.71 6.40
N ILE A 511 -1.09 -8.72 6.02
CA ILE A 511 -1.43 -10.13 6.23
C ILE A 511 -0.48 -10.72 7.26
N LEU A 512 -1.02 -11.20 8.37
CA LEU A 512 -0.25 -11.81 9.44
C LEU A 512 -0.40 -13.34 9.42
N ARG A 513 0.72 -14.03 9.56
CA ARG A 513 0.76 -15.48 9.69
C ARG A 513 1.43 -15.87 11.00
N ASN A 514 0.85 -16.85 11.70
CA ASN A 514 1.47 -17.40 12.90
C ASN A 514 2.66 -18.30 12.51
N GLU A 515 3.87 -17.85 12.74
CA GLU A 515 5.08 -18.61 12.50
C GLU A 515 5.74 -19.04 13.81
N LYS A 516 6.22 -20.29 13.85
CA LYS A 516 7.07 -20.79 14.94
C LYS A 516 8.49 -20.38 14.66
N ILE A 517 8.99 -19.43 15.42
CA ILE A 517 10.35 -18.93 15.28
C ILE A 517 11.19 -19.45 16.44
N ASN A 518 12.40 -19.94 16.14
CA ASN A 518 13.32 -20.35 17.18
C ASN A 518 13.80 -19.14 17.97
N THR A 519 13.84 -19.27 19.29
CA THR A 519 14.33 -18.22 20.19
C THR A 519 15.77 -17.81 19.93
N SER A 520 16.60 -18.77 19.48
CA SER A 520 17.97 -18.51 19.04
C SER A 520 18.06 -17.57 17.84
N ASP A 521 17.20 -17.80 16.84
CA ASP A 521 17.17 -17.00 15.60
C ASP A 521 16.65 -15.60 15.89
N LEU A 522 15.62 -15.50 16.73
CA LEU A 522 15.05 -14.24 17.20
C LEU A 522 16.06 -13.40 17.99
N SER A 523 16.77 -14.04 18.91
CA SER A 523 17.81 -13.38 19.71
C SER A 523 18.99 -12.93 18.84
N SER A 524 19.36 -13.71 17.81
CA SER A 524 20.42 -13.36 16.88
C SER A 524 19.99 -12.18 15.98
N LEU A 525 18.77 -12.14 15.51
CA LEU A 525 18.19 -11.09 14.67
C LEU A 525 18.16 -9.76 15.44
N LEU A 526 17.74 -9.78 16.70
CA LEU A 526 17.73 -8.62 17.57
C LEU A 526 19.13 -8.21 18.06
N ARG A 527 20.13 -9.08 17.98
CA ARG A 527 21.51 -8.81 18.38
C ARG A 527 22.35 -8.19 17.27
N THR A 528 22.12 -8.59 16.03
CA THR A 528 22.90 -8.18 14.87
C THR A 528 22.28 -6.99 14.13
N GLY A 529 20.98 -6.74 14.29
CA GLY A 529 20.23 -5.69 13.62
C GLY A 529 19.84 -4.52 14.52
N SER A 530 19.59 -3.36 13.92
CA SER A 530 18.82 -2.29 14.56
C SER A 530 17.35 -2.72 14.71
N VAL A 531 16.58 -2.00 15.53
CA VAL A 531 15.14 -2.24 15.69
C VAL A 531 14.46 -2.26 14.31
N SER A 532 14.85 -1.34 13.43
CA SER A 532 14.33 -1.26 12.05
C SER A 532 14.54 -2.54 11.24
N VAL A 533 15.68 -3.24 11.40
CA VAL A 533 15.93 -4.51 10.70
C VAL A 533 15.02 -5.62 11.24
N ALA A 534 14.81 -5.67 12.56
CA ALA A 534 13.92 -6.66 13.16
C ALA A 534 12.45 -6.39 12.77
N THR A 535 12.05 -5.13 12.75
CA THR A 535 10.72 -4.71 12.29
C THR A 535 10.51 -5.01 10.81
N ASN A 536 11.51 -4.76 9.96
CA ASN A 536 11.42 -5.07 8.52
C ASN A 536 11.34 -6.58 8.23
N VAL A 537 11.87 -7.43 9.12
CA VAL A 537 11.85 -8.90 8.92
C VAL A 537 10.62 -9.54 9.53
N LEU A 538 10.18 -9.08 10.69
CA LEU A 538 9.11 -9.70 11.48
C LEU A 538 7.78 -8.95 11.39
N GLY A 539 7.81 -7.67 10.99
CA GLY A 539 6.68 -6.76 11.07
C GLY A 539 6.55 -6.10 12.46
N GLU A 540 5.91 -4.93 12.50
CA GLU A 540 5.66 -4.20 13.76
C GLU A 540 4.81 -5.01 14.73
N THR A 541 3.80 -5.69 14.24
CA THR A 541 2.86 -6.49 15.06
C THR A 541 3.58 -7.61 15.82
N ALA A 542 4.58 -8.27 15.19
CA ALA A 542 5.35 -9.31 15.85
C ALA A 542 6.22 -8.73 16.99
N ILE A 543 6.83 -7.57 16.76
CA ILE A 543 7.64 -6.88 17.78
C ILE A 543 6.74 -6.43 18.93
N THR A 544 5.60 -5.83 18.65
CA THR A 544 4.63 -5.40 19.68
C THR A 544 4.13 -6.59 20.50
N THR A 545 3.78 -7.71 19.84
CA THR A 545 3.36 -8.95 20.51
C THR A 545 4.45 -9.49 21.44
N LEU A 546 5.72 -9.40 21.03
CA LEU A 546 6.85 -9.78 21.88
C LEU A 546 7.00 -8.84 23.08
N GLN A 547 6.88 -7.53 22.86
CA GLN A 547 6.94 -6.53 23.93
C GLN A 547 5.84 -6.74 24.96
N GLU A 548 4.60 -6.98 24.52
CA GLU A 548 3.46 -7.28 25.39
C GLU A 548 3.65 -8.59 26.15
N ARG A 549 4.10 -9.66 25.48
CA ARG A 549 4.33 -10.96 26.09
C ARG A 549 5.34 -10.89 27.22
N TYR A 550 6.42 -10.16 27.03
CA TYR A 550 7.49 -10.01 28.02
C TYR A 550 7.32 -8.78 28.91
N LYS A 551 6.27 -7.97 28.70
CA LYS A 551 5.97 -6.73 29.43
C LYS A 551 7.16 -5.76 29.42
N VAL A 552 7.80 -5.60 28.28
CA VAL A 552 8.94 -4.72 28.07
C VAL A 552 8.59 -3.61 27.08
N THR A 553 9.16 -2.43 27.29
CA THR A 553 8.87 -1.25 26.45
C THR A 553 9.96 -0.95 25.44
N ASN A 554 11.14 -1.57 25.59
CA ASN A 554 12.26 -1.34 24.69
C ASN A 554 12.92 -2.66 24.25
N VAL A 555 13.59 -2.60 23.10
CA VAL A 555 14.22 -3.77 22.45
C VAL A 555 15.41 -4.30 23.24
N ALA A 556 16.07 -3.48 24.05
CA ALA A 556 17.18 -3.93 24.87
C ALA A 556 16.71 -4.86 26.00
N GLU A 557 15.58 -4.53 26.61
CA GLU A 557 14.91 -5.38 27.60
C GLU A 557 14.32 -6.63 26.96
N LEU A 558 13.72 -6.50 25.77
CA LEU A 558 13.22 -7.63 25.00
C LEU A 558 14.34 -8.64 24.67
N ARG A 559 15.50 -8.15 24.28
CA ARG A 559 16.69 -8.98 24.02
C ARG A 559 17.10 -9.77 25.26
N LYS A 560 17.08 -9.12 26.41
CA LYS A 560 17.42 -9.77 27.70
C LYS A 560 16.38 -10.82 28.07
N ALA A 561 15.10 -10.49 27.94
CA ALA A 561 14.00 -11.41 28.20
C ALA A 561 14.04 -12.65 27.29
N LEU A 562 14.38 -12.49 26.03
CA LEU A 562 14.55 -13.60 25.08
C LEU A 562 15.79 -14.45 25.35
N PHE A 563 16.82 -13.89 25.94
CA PHE A 563 18.01 -14.67 26.35
C PHE A 563 17.68 -15.61 27.52
N ASP A 564 16.80 -15.18 28.43
CA ASP A 564 16.36 -15.94 29.59
C ASP A 564 15.19 -16.90 29.27
N GLU A 565 14.67 -16.89 28.01
CA GLU A 565 13.54 -17.71 27.59
C GLU A 565 13.95 -19.19 27.45
N THR A 566 13.21 -20.06 28.11
CA THR A 566 13.42 -21.51 28.09
C THR A 566 12.74 -22.23 26.93
N ALA A 567 11.74 -21.59 26.29
CA ALA A 567 11.04 -22.16 25.14
C ALA A 567 11.95 -22.16 23.91
N ALA A 568 12.08 -23.31 23.25
CA ALA A 568 12.88 -23.44 22.03
C ALA A 568 12.28 -22.67 20.85
N GLN A 569 10.94 -22.52 20.84
CA GLN A 569 10.19 -21.85 19.77
C GLN A 569 9.10 -20.95 20.34
N ILE A 570 8.89 -19.83 19.68
CA ILE A 570 7.80 -18.87 19.99
C ILE A 570 6.92 -18.74 18.77
N LEU A 571 5.60 -18.79 18.98
CA LEU A 571 4.61 -18.51 17.94
C LEU A 571 4.39 -17.01 17.89
N LEU A 572 4.63 -16.41 16.72
CA LEU A 572 4.48 -14.96 16.49
C LEU A 572 3.66 -14.68 15.24
N PRO A 573 2.83 -13.64 15.25
CA PRO A 573 2.15 -13.13 14.07
C PRO A 573 3.16 -12.33 13.22
N VAL A 574 3.76 -12.99 12.24
CA VAL A 574 4.73 -12.37 11.32
C VAL A 574 4.00 -11.84 10.11
N GLU A 575 4.32 -10.63 9.71
CA GLU A 575 3.81 -10.06 8.48
C GLU A 575 4.44 -10.76 7.27
N ILE A 576 3.59 -11.18 6.36
CA ILE A 576 4.01 -11.83 5.13
C ILE A 576 3.78 -10.89 3.94
N SER A 577 4.78 -10.79 3.08
CA SER A 577 4.61 -10.10 1.79
C SER A 577 3.50 -10.77 0.98
N LYS A 578 2.65 -9.96 0.37
CA LYS A 578 1.58 -10.40 -0.54
C LYS A 578 2.11 -11.30 -1.66
N ASP A 579 3.36 -11.13 -2.07
CA ASP A 579 4.03 -11.94 -3.11
C ASP A 579 4.23 -13.40 -2.71
N ARG A 580 4.29 -13.69 -1.43
CA ARG A 580 4.47 -15.05 -0.89
C ARG A 580 3.19 -15.89 -0.90
N LEU A 581 2.05 -15.29 -1.25
CA LEU A 581 0.80 -16.01 -1.46
C LEU A 581 0.85 -16.75 -2.79
N SER A 582 0.35 -17.97 -2.81
CA SER A 582 0.09 -18.70 -4.08
C SER A 582 -0.98 -17.97 -4.90
N SER A 583 -1.02 -18.21 -6.22
CA SER A 583 -2.00 -17.57 -7.11
C SER A 583 -3.45 -17.77 -6.63
N GLY A 584 -3.80 -18.97 -6.15
CA GLY A 584 -5.13 -19.24 -5.60
C GLY A 584 -5.39 -18.52 -4.28
N GLU A 585 -4.41 -18.44 -3.38
CA GLU A 585 -4.54 -17.69 -2.12
C GLU A 585 -4.67 -16.18 -2.37
N LYS A 586 -3.93 -15.65 -3.35
CA LYS A 586 -4.07 -14.25 -3.80
C LYS A 586 -5.49 -13.97 -4.28
N GLN A 587 -6.04 -14.84 -5.11
CA GLN A 587 -7.39 -14.67 -5.65
C GLN A 587 -8.46 -14.74 -4.56
N ILE A 588 -8.34 -15.70 -3.62
CA ILE A 588 -9.25 -15.80 -2.47
C ILE A 588 -9.17 -14.56 -1.58
N PHE A 589 -7.95 -14.09 -1.31
CA PHE A 589 -7.75 -12.86 -0.55
C PHE A 589 -8.46 -11.67 -1.19
N VAL A 590 -8.24 -11.48 -2.49
CA VAL A 590 -8.86 -10.38 -3.24
C VAL A 590 -10.38 -10.50 -3.28
N MET A 591 -10.91 -11.71 -3.49
CA MET A 591 -12.35 -11.94 -3.44
C MET A 591 -12.93 -11.65 -2.05
N SER A 592 -12.23 -12.03 -0.99
CA SER A 592 -12.66 -11.74 0.39
C SER A 592 -12.65 -10.24 0.70
N LEU A 593 -11.58 -9.53 0.28
CA LEU A 593 -11.48 -8.08 0.41
C LEU A 593 -12.61 -7.39 -0.38
N TYR A 594 -12.81 -7.82 -1.59
CA TYR A 594 -13.89 -7.34 -2.44
C TYR A 594 -15.26 -7.53 -1.77
N TRP A 595 -15.54 -8.74 -1.26
CA TRP A 595 -16.80 -9.03 -0.57
C TRP A 595 -16.99 -8.12 0.65
N ALA A 596 -15.93 -7.94 1.44
CA ALA A 596 -15.96 -7.08 2.62
C ALA A 596 -16.24 -5.61 2.24
N MET A 597 -15.65 -5.13 1.14
CA MET A 597 -15.89 -3.77 0.62
C MET A 597 -17.32 -3.62 0.11
N MET A 598 -17.83 -4.60 -0.65
CA MET A 598 -19.19 -4.57 -1.19
C MET A 598 -20.26 -4.66 -0.09
N ASN A 599 -19.96 -5.35 1.01
CA ASN A 599 -20.86 -5.42 2.18
C ASN A 599 -21.07 -4.05 2.85
N GLN A 600 -20.14 -3.10 2.63
CA GLN A 600 -20.28 -1.71 3.08
C GLN A 600 -21.01 -0.81 2.06
N SER A 601 -21.32 -1.33 0.88
CA SER A 601 -21.99 -0.55 -0.16
C SER A 601 -23.44 -0.27 0.23
N LYS A 602 -23.84 1.00 0.11
CA LYS A 602 -25.24 1.41 0.27
C LYS A 602 -26.08 1.15 -0.98
N ASN A 603 -25.43 0.98 -2.11
CA ASN A 603 -26.06 0.79 -3.42
C ASN A 603 -25.96 -0.66 -3.87
N GLU A 604 -27.08 -1.29 -4.21
CA GLU A 604 -27.11 -2.63 -4.80
C GLU A 604 -26.84 -2.53 -6.32
N LEU A 605 -25.57 -2.37 -6.67
CA LEU A 605 -25.14 -2.29 -8.07
C LEU A 605 -24.91 -3.70 -8.64
N PRO A 606 -25.16 -3.92 -9.95
CA PRO A 606 -24.88 -5.21 -10.56
C PRO A 606 -23.39 -5.50 -10.59
N PHE A 607 -23.05 -6.74 -10.28
CA PHE A 607 -21.69 -7.25 -10.23
C PHE A 607 -21.43 -8.22 -11.39
N ILE A 608 -20.38 -7.99 -12.14
CA ILE A 608 -20.03 -8.79 -13.32
C ILE A 608 -18.65 -9.41 -13.12
N ILE A 609 -18.61 -10.72 -13.18
CA ILE A 609 -17.37 -11.49 -13.03
C ILE A 609 -17.07 -12.24 -14.32
N ASP A 610 -15.90 -11.97 -14.90
CA ASP A 610 -15.36 -12.79 -15.99
C ASP A 610 -14.37 -13.82 -15.41
N THR A 611 -14.57 -15.08 -15.73
CA THR A 611 -13.70 -16.22 -15.34
C THR A 611 -13.36 -16.28 -13.84
N PRO A 612 -14.37 -16.41 -12.94
CA PRO A 612 -14.18 -16.33 -11.49
C PRO A 612 -13.30 -17.42 -10.89
N PHE A 613 -13.18 -18.56 -11.57
CA PHE A 613 -12.49 -19.74 -11.07
C PHE A 613 -11.14 -20.01 -11.76
N ALA A 614 -10.65 -19.03 -12.54
CA ALA A 614 -9.33 -19.10 -13.14
C ALA A 614 -8.25 -19.34 -12.07
N ARG A 615 -7.37 -20.32 -12.28
CA ARG A 615 -6.26 -20.66 -11.37
C ARG A 615 -6.65 -21.12 -9.96
N ILE A 616 -7.92 -21.45 -9.72
CA ILE A 616 -8.44 -21.91 -8.43
C ILE A 616 -8.65 -23.44 -8.46
N ASP A 617 -8.20 -24.13 -7.41
CA ASP A 617 -8.43 -25.58 -7.27
C ASP A 617 -9.89 -25.94 -6.94
N ALA A 618 -10.23 -27.21 -7.10
CA ALA A 618 -11.62 -27.68 -6.98
C ALA A 618 -12.23 -27.43 -5.58
N GLU A 619 -11.43 -27.49 -4.52
CA GLU A 619 -11.91 -27.30 -3.15
C GLU A 619 -12.23 -25.82 -2.87
N HIS A 620 -11.36 -24.92 -3.32
CA HIS A 620 -11.63 -23.49 -3.23
C HIS A 620 -12.81 -23.07 -4.12
N ARG A 621 -12.99 -23.69 -5.30
CA ARG A 621 -14.18 -23.46 -6.15
C ARG A 621 -15.48 -23.78 -5.42
N ALA A 622 -15.50 -24.89 -4.66
CA ALA A 622 -16.67 -25.26 -3.87
C ALA A 622 -16.95 -24.21 -2.77
N ASN A 623 -15.91 -23.74 -2.05
CA ASN A 623 -16.06 -22.72 -1.03
C ASN A 623 -16.55 -21.38 -1.62
N ILE A 624 -16.00 -20.95 -2.75
CA ILE A 624 -16.45 -19.74 -3.43
C ILE A 624 -17.92 -19.87 -3.85
N THR A 625 -18.31 -21.01 -4.39
CA THR A 625 -19.70 -21.27 -4.79
C THR A 625 -20.63 -21.18 -3.59
N GLU A 626 -20.27 -21.78 -2.46
CA GLU A 626 -21.10 -21.87 -1.27
C GLU A 626 -21.14 -20.58 -0.45
N TYR A 627 -19.99 -19.92 -0.25
CA TYR A 627 -19.86 -18.83 0.71
C TYR A 627 -19.73 -17.44 0.06
N PHE A 628 -19.19 -17.36 -1.16
CA PHE A 628 -19.02 -16.07 -1.84
C PHE A 628 -20.25 -15.70 -2.66
N PHE A 629 -20.63 -16.53 -3.64
CA PHE A 629 -21.75 -16.18 -4.53
C PHE A 629 -23.10 -16.13 -3.82
N LYS A 630 -23.35 -17.04 -2.88
CA LYS A 630 -24.59 -17.00 -2.08
C LYS A 630 -24.66 -15.83 -1.11
N GLY A 631 -23.53 -15.27 -0.74
CA GLY A 631 -23.45 -14.13 0.18
C GLY A 631 -23.53 -12.76 -0.49
N LEU A 632 -23.48 -12.68 -1.84
CA LEU A 632 -23.60 -11.42 -2.56
C LEU A 632 -25.08 -11.03 -2.69
N THR A 633 -25.37 -9.77 -2.34
CA THR A 633 -26.67 -9.13 -2.58
C THR A 633 -26.65 -8.45 -3.94
N GLY A 634 -27.83 -8.27 -4.57
CA GLY A 634 -27.96 -7.63 -5.87
C GLY A 634 -27.81 -8.58 -7.06
N GLN A 635 -27.72 -7.99 -8.25
CA GLN A 635 -27.63 -8.73 -9.52
C GLN A 635 -26.21 -9.17 -9.81
N LEU A 636 -26.03 -10.47 -10.08
CA LEU A 636 -24.72 -11.06 -10.39
C LEU A 636 -24.72 -11.66 -11.81
N LEU A 637 -23.77 -11.20 -12.65
CA LEU A 637 -23.47 -11.80 -13.95
C LEU A 637 -22.16 -12.57 -13.86
N ILE A 638 -22.19 -13.87 -14.12
CA ILE A 638 -21.00 -14.74 -14.16
C ILE A 638 -20.76 -15.15 -15.61
N LEU A 639 -19.58 -14.81 -16.13
CA LEU A 639 -19.09 -15.30 -17.42
C LEU A 639 -18.07 -16.42 -17.12
N SER A 640 -18.28 -17.61 -17.65
CA SER A 640 -17.45 -18.77 -17.33
C SER A 640 -17.14 -19.65 -18.53
N THR A 641 -16.10 -20.47 -18.41
CA THR A 641 -15.74 -21.49 -19.38
C THR A 641 -16.27 -22.85 -18.97
N ASP A 642 -16.19 -23.81 -19.90
CA ASP A 642 -16.57 -25.21 -19.66
C ASP A 642 -15.70 -25.93 -18.61
N GLU A 643 -14.48 -25.45 -18.40
CA GLU A 643 -13.54 -26.02 -17.43
C GLU A 643 -13.71 -25.45 -16.01
N GLU A 644 -14.41 -24.33 -15.86
CA GLU A 644 -14.50 -23.63 -14.58
C GLU A 644 -15.64 -24.13 -13.70
N LEU A 645 -16.80 -24.39 -14.29
CA LEU A 645 -18.01 -24.79 -13.57
C LEU A 645 -18.41 -26.20 -13.96
N SER A 646 -18.33 -27.11 -13.01
CA SER A 646 -18.90 -28.46 -13.15
C SER A 646 -20.41 -28.47 -12.90
N SER A 647 -21.10 -29.53 -13.33
CA SER A 647 -22.53 -29.75 -13.05
C SER A 647 -22.87 -29.64 -11.56
N ASN A 648 -21.97 -30.10 -10.67
CA ASN A 648 -22.16 -29.99 -9.21
C ASN A 648 -22.20 -28.53 -8.72
N HIS A 649 -21.34 -27.65 -9.27
CA HIS A 649 -21.33 -26.23 -8.91
C HIS A 649 -22.59 -25.52 -9.42
N LEU A 650 -23.06 -25.89 -10.63
CA LEU A 650 -24.30 -25.35 -11.20
C LEU A 650 -25.51 -25.78 -10.38
N GLU A 651 -25.54 -27.02 -9.97
CA GLU A 651 -26.64 -27.57 -9.15
C GLU A 651 -26.68 -26.91 -7.77
N ALA A 652 -25.53 -26.66 -7.16
CA ALA A 652 -25.41 -25.95 -5.89
C ALA A 652 -25.92 -24.47 -5.97
N MET A 653 -25.82 -23.82 -7.14
CA MET A 653 -26.29 -22.45 -7.37
C MET A 653 -27.66 -22.40 -8.03
N ARG A 654 -28.28 -23.50 -8.42
CA ARG A 654 -29.48 -23.53 -9.26
C ARG A 654 -30.66 -22.69 -8.73
N SER A 655 -30.81 -22.61 -7.42
CA SER A 655 -31.88 -21.82 -6.79
C SER A 655 -31.68 -20.31 -6.94
N GLN A 656 -30.47 -19.86 -7.28
CA GLN A 656 -30.12 -18.45 -7.42
C GLN A 656 -29.93 -18.03 -8.88
N ILE A 657 -29.86 -18.99 -9.79
CA ILE A 657 -29.69 -18.74 -11.23
C ILE A 657 -31.06 -18.43 -11.82
N SER A 658 -31.26 -17.19 -12.26
CA SER A 658 -32.49 -16.79 -12.95
C SER A 658 -32.44 -17.09 -14.46
N HIS A 659 -31.30 -16.83 -15.11
CA HIS A 659 -31.12 -17.01 -16.54
C HIS A 659 -29.76 -17.61 -16.86
N VAL A 660 -29.72 -18.42 -17.92
CA VAL A 660 -28.52 -19.06 -18.44
C VAL A 660 -28.43 -18.81 -19.93
N TYR A 661 -27.25 -18.39 -20.39
CA TYR A 661 -26.96 -18.14 -21.79
C TYR A 661 -25.68 -18.87 -22.18
N MET A 662 -25.61 -19.36 -23.43
CA MET A 662 -24.44 -19.95 -24.03
C MET A 662 -23.96 -19.14 -25.22
N LEU A 663 -22.69 -18.77 -25.20
CA LEU A 663 -22.04 -18.12 -26.33
C LEU A 663 -21.35 -19.16 -27.22
N GLU A 664 -21.70 -19.22 -28.47
CA GLU A 664 -21.11 -20.10 -29.47
C GLU A 664 -20.52 -19.30 -30.64
N TYR A 665 -19.31 -19.59 -31.00
CA TYR A 665 -18.68 -19.00 -32.17
C TYR A 665 -19.06 -19.77 -33.43
N GLY A 666 -19.79 -19.13 -34.32
CA GLY A 666 -20.32 -19.72 -35.56
C GLY A 666 -19.29 -19.78 -36.69
N GLN A 667 -19.61 -20.56 -37.73
CA GLN A 667 -18.82 -20.63 -38.97
C GLN A 667 -18.79 -19.29 -39.74
N ASP A 668 -19.78 -18.45 -39.51
CA ASP A 668 -19.91 -17.08 -40.02
C ASP A 668 -18.98 -16.06 -39.28
N LYS A 669 -18.10 -16.57 -38.40
CA LYS A 669 -17.19 -15.75 -37.56
C LYS A 669 -17.91 -14.74 -36.66
N ARG A 670 -19.15 -15.06 -36.27
CA ARG A 670 -19.95 -14.29 -35.31
C ARG A 670 -20.24 -15.13 -34.08
N THR A 671 -20.46 -14.46 -32.97
CA THR A 671 -20.92 -15.10 -31.72
C THR A 671 -22.45 -15.16 -31.73
N HIS A 672 -22.99 -16.35 -31.53
CA HIS A 672 -24.43 -16.59 -31.36
C HIS A 672 -24.74 -16.86 -29.89
N ILE A 673 -25.89 -16.38 -29.42
CA ILE A 673 -26.35 -16.55 -28.05
C ILE A 673 -27.51 -17.55 -28.06
N ARG A 674 -27.37 -18.62 -27.25
CA ARG A 674 -28.46 -19.56 -26.99
C ARG A 674 -28.98 -19.35 -25.56
N GLU A 675 -30.29 -19.19 -25.46
CA GLU A 675 -30.96 -19.04 -24.17
C GLU A 675 -31.26 -20.40 -23.53
N ASN A 676 -31.26 -20.43 -22.20
CA ASN A 676 -31.61 -21.62 -21.39
C ASN A 676 -30.72 -22.84 -21.68
N GLN A 677 -29.53 -22.64 -22.21
CA GLN A 677 -28.54 -23.67 -22.45
C GLN A 677 -27.24 -23.32 -21.71
N TYR A 678 -26.60 -24.36 -21.21
CA TYR A 678 -25.25 -24.29 -20.63
C TYR A 678 -24.48 -25.51 -21.14
N PHE A 679 -23.19 -25.60 -20.82
CA PHE A 679 -22.39 -26.74 -21.26
C PHE A 679 -23.10 -28.07 -20.90
N GLU A 680 -23.20 -29.00 -21.85
CA GLU A 680 -23.55 -30.41 -21.57
C GLU A 680 -22.34 -31.04 -20.88
N VAL A 681 -22.48 -31.41 -19.62
CA VAL A 681 -21.43 -32.02 -18.81
C VAL A 681 -21.72 -33.51 -18.66
#